data_5ba0503be9e95c738da92cdb4937c927
#
_entry.id   5ba0503be9e95c738da92cdb4937c927
#
_cell.length_a   1.000
_cell.length_b   1.000
_cell.length_c   1.000
_cell.angle_alpha   90.00
_cell.angle_beta   90.00
_cell.angle_gamma   90.00
#
_symmetry.space_group_name_H-M   'P 1'
#
loop_
_entity.id
_entity.type
_entity.pdbx_description
1 polymer ?
#
loop_
_entity_poly.entity_id
_entity_poly.type
_entity_poly.pdbx_seq_one_letter_code
_entity_poly.pdbx_strand_id
1 'polypeptide(L)'
;MATAMDNFDGAVDPDIATMYGRDHLEFNPGHGHFFVKKTFHKPTYCHHCTDMLWGLIGQGYVCEVCNFVVHDRCVKTVVSPCSSIAVNLIKNPVAHCWSEPAHFKRKFCNVCRKRLEDSWAIRCEICEYYAHLDCQDFVVSDCKECTTYSPNKQNSAPQYHHWREGNLPGNSKCIVCKKTCWSSECLAGMRCEWCGVTAHATCYKTLPVECNFGILRDIMLPPNSVSLPRLDNTQISMETIIGLSKKASVKRSKDDKKTIGATNSSSSGLGYLEDAATPQTTERGHRSKSPEKTPSSHRELIRLYDGNAALKKRQYRTIAINRNAPVSQAVEAALKTFQICDSPKNFCLTEIIDKDGNEVPLDPDQPLRNQIQTEGRRPSLFLRYKDMEANRTFIKTYPGVLSNNSKVKELYKYIPVSKDTTAQDAVHLTIRKFKIDDADPNAYSLVQVLLDKGVTEHVLAWNDRPWAIINNVRKDSLRQYKMTRFYLRQTEDPHGPCIALFVGRLKDDLSQRQYEKILLDILGRELRWSSIDAIYYEYGGLVLLFDNPEKAAKAFHCISEASFEDKQLMVLLLPYLQPHLMPEHFNPLLVFVNVKSGGCQGYELVTAFRKLLNPHQVFNLDFGGPLPGLYVFRHVPYYKILVCGGDGTVGWTLSCLDNVGQDAKCQSPPLAIVPLGTGNDLARVLRWGPGYSGAEDPLNLLRDVIDAETISLDRWTVIFHQNEKEADETKMYLDNEMSTATTSEDSTSIFVMNNYFGIGIDADLCLDFHMAREENPDKFNSRLHNKSVYFKMGLRKMVNRKSCKDLHRMIKVEVDGKLITLPPVEGIIILNILSWGSGANPWGPEREDIFTRPNHYDGQLEVVGVSGVVHMGQIQSGLRSGTRIAQGGHLRITLLTDLPVQVDGEPWVQPAGQVVVLRSALKATMLKKSKNKIKRRNTEPSIFFPNSESLTQSPDAESGPL
;
A
#
# COMPACT_ATOMS: atom_id res chain seq x y z
N MET A 1 19.67 -6.80 7.56
CA MET A 1 20.75 -5.80 7.52
C MET A 1 21.72 -5.91 8.71
N ALA A 2 21.28 -6.07 9.95
CA ALA A 2 22.19 -6.16 11.11
C ALA A 2 23.18 -7.34 11.03
N THR A 3 22.74 -8.53 10.63
CA THR A 3 23.61 -9.71 10.47
C THR A 3 24.55 -9.66 9.29
N ALA A 4 24.26 -8.85 8.27
CA ALA A 4 25.15 -8.68 7.11
C ALA A 4 26.28 -7.66 7.37
N MET A 5 26.14 -6.81 8.39
CA MET A 5 27.15 -5.80 8.72
C MET A 5 28.28 -6.29 9.60
N ASP A 6 28.04 -7.29 10.44
CA ASP A 6 29.08 -7.82 11.33
C ASP A 6 30.06 -8.79 10.63
N ASN A 7 29.77 -9.22 9.40
CA ASN A 7 30.64 -10.11 8.60
C ASN A 7 31.43 -9.36 7.50
N PHE A 8 31.56 -8.04 7.57
CA PHE A 8 32.38 -7.28 6.60
C PHE A 8 33.89 -7.38 6.85
N ASP A 9 34.32 -8.05 7.94
CA ASP A 9 35.71 -8.43 8.18
C ASP A 9 36.13 -9.73 7.44
N GLY A 10 35.26 -10.24 6.56
CA GLY A 10 35.55 -11.40 5.75
C GLY A 10 36.64 -11.11 4.73
N ALA A 11 37.71 -11.88 4.78
CA ALA A 11 38.80 -11.88 3.81
C ALA A 11 38.25 -11.80 2.39
N VAL A 12 38.70 -10.82 1.62
CA VAL A 12 38.44 -10.71 0.18
C VAL A 12 38.84 -12.02 -0.49
N ASP A 13 37.96 -12.57 -1.30
CA ASP A 13 38.23 -13.75 -2.13
C ASP A 13 39.61 -13.52 -2.82
N PRO A 14 40.60 -14.42 -2.66
CA PRO A 14 41.93 -14.26 -3.19
C PRO A 14 41.95 -13.94 -4.69
N ASP A 15 41.00 -14.47 -5.45
CA ASP A 15 40.86 -14.21 -6.88
C ASP A 15 40.48 -12.76 -7.20
N ILE A 16 39.77 -12.07 -6.28
CA ILE A 16 39.42 -10.66 -6.42
C ILE A 16 40.57 -9.75 -6.01
N ALA A 17 41.29 -10.11 -4.96
CA ALA A 17 42.46 -9.37 -4.52
C ALA A 17 43.55 -9.33 -5.60
N THR A 18 43.61 -10.36 -6.44
CA THR A 18 44.59 -10.44 -7.56
C THR A 18 44.15 -9.57 -8.76
N MET A 19 42.83 -9.41 -8.96
CA MET A 19 42.29 -8.68 -10.13
C MET A 19 42.07 -7.19 -9.88
N TYR A 20 41.70 -6.80 -8.67
CA TYR A 20 41.36 -5.40 -8.35
C TYR A 20 42.35 -4.70 -7.41
N GLY A 21 43.46 -5.36 -7.00
CA GLY A 21 44.49 -4.83 -6.10
C GLY A 21 44.00 -4.71 -4.63
N ARG A 22 44.89 -4.96 -3.67
CA ARG A 22 44.63 -4.83 -2.22
C ARG A 22 44.28 -3.41 -1.78
N ASP A 23 44.56 -2.40 -2.62
CA ASP A 23 44.34 -0.97 -2.33
C ASP A 23 42.87 -0.57 -2.12
N HIS A 24 41.91 -1.44 -2.50
CA HIS A 24 40.46 -1.19 -2.30
C HIS A 24 39.99 -1.33 -0.85
N LEU A 25 40.76 -2.04 -0.01
CA LEU A 25 40.40 -2.28 1.39
C LEU A 25 40.88 -1.20 2.37
N GLU A 26 41.97 -0.51 2.01
CA GLU A 26 42.54 0.53 2.86
C GLU A 26 41.79 1.88 2.81
N PHE A 27 40.90 2.08 1.83
CA PHE A 27 40.20 3.36 1.59
C PHE A 27 38.80 3.45 2.19
N ASN A 28 38.32 2.51 3.02
CA ASN A 28 36.98 2.50 3.53
C ASN A 28 36.85 2.59 5.07
N PRO A 29 37.31 3.67 5.72
CA PRO A 29 37.01 3.91 7.12
C PRO A 29 35.61 4.54 7.22
N GLY A 30 34.55 3.75 7.25
CA GLY A 30 33.22 4.29 7.46
C GLY A 30 32.18 3.92 6.41
N HIS A 31 31.96 2.65 6.19
CA HIS A 31 30.80 2.15 5.43
C HIS A 31 30.60 2.81 4.04
N GLY A 32 31.69 2.98 3.27
CA GLY A 32 31.67 3.50 1.91
C GLY A 32 31.52 5.01 1.76
N HIS A 33 31.71 5.77 2.82
CA HIS A 33 31.67 7.23 2.77
C HIS A 33 33.00 7.83 2.34
N PHE A 34 32.94 8.83 1.45
CA PHE A 34 34.08 9.67 1.04
C PHE A 34 34.04 10.96 1.84
N PHE A 35 34.65 10.97 3.02
CA PHE A 35 34.63 12.10 3.92
C PHE A 35 35.71 13.14 3.59
N VAL A 36 35.27 14.40 3.40
CA VAL A 36 36.13 15.55 3.23
C VAL A 36 35.86 16.54 4.36
N LYS A 37 36.95 17.08 4.94
CA LYS A 37 36.86 18.11 6.00
C LYS A 37 36.28 19.38 5.42
N LYS A 38 35.28 19.97 6.11
CA LYS A 38 34.53 21.13 5.61
C LYS A 38 34.25 22.14 6.71
N THR A 39 34.29 23.43 6.30
CA THR A 39 33.81 24.56 7.12
C THR A 39 32.36 24.84 6.73
N PHE A 40 31.49 24.92 7.72
CA PHE A 40 30.08 25.19 7.54
C PHE A 40 29.75 26.62 7.96
N HIS A 41 29.09 27.39 7.08
CA HIS A 41 28.71 28.79 7.30
C HIS A 41 27.28 28.96 7.84
N LYS A 42 26.58 27.84 8.03
CA LYS A 42 25.24 27.78 8.61
C LYS A 42 25.23 26.74 9.73
N PRO A 43 24.33 26.88 10.73
CA PRO A 43 24.15 25.84 11.74
C PRO A 43 23.95 24.48 11.05
N THR A 44 24.84 23.53 11.32
CA THR A 44 24.85 22.21 10.68
C THR A 44 24.92 21.14 11.76
N TYR A 45 24.15 20.07 11.57
CA TYR A 45 23.97 19.02 12.56
C TYR A 45 24.58 17.69 12.08
N CYS A 46 25.12 16.95 13.03
CA CYS A 46 25.71 15.65 12.78
C CYS A 46 24.62 14.60 12.52
N HIS A 47 24.65 13.93 11.39
CA HIS A 47 23.69 12.86 11.06
C HIS A 47 23.84 11.62 11.97
N HIS A 48 24.97 11.49 12.67
CA HIS A 48 25.24 10.36 13.54
C HIS A 48 24.73 10.58 14.99
N CYS A 49 25.10 11.70 15.62
CA CYS A 49 24.77 12.01 17.02
C CYS A 49 23.70 13.07 17.20
N THR A 50 23.23 13.70 16.14
CA THR A 50 22.22 14.78 16.11
C THR A 50 22.67 16.11 16.73
N ASP A 51 23.85 16.22 17.34
CA ASP A 51 24.38 17.44 17.90
C ASP A 51 24.84 18.41 16.80
N MET A 52 24.83 19.72 17.12
CA MET A 52 25.30 20.75 16.22
C MET A 52 26.84 20.74 16.13
N LEU A 53 27.36 20.98 14.92
CA LEU A 53 28.80 21.16 14.72
C LEU A 53 29.21 22.59 15.12
N TRP A 54 30.09 22.68 16.10
CA TRP A 54 30.63 23.94 16.63
C TRP A 54 32.05 24.23 16.16
N GLY A 55 32.38 25.49 16.02
CA GLY A 55 33.75 25.98 15.67
C GLY A 55 33.71 26.97 14.50
N LEU A 56 34.80 27.69 14.32
CA LEU A 56 34.94 28.68 13.27
C LEU A 56 35.42 28.09 11.94
N ILE A 57 36.30 27.09 11.97
CA ILE A 57 36.93 26.50 10.80
C ILE A 57 37.00 24.97 10.98
N GLY A 58 36.67 24.22 9.91
CA GLY A 58 36.84 22.75 9.89
C GLY A 58 36.02 21.99 10.91
N GLN A 59 34.76 22.40 11.15
CA GLN A 59 33.91 21.85 12.24
C GLN A 59 33.61 20.37 12.11
N GLY A 60 33.76 19.77 10.92
CA GLY A 60 33.48 18.35 10.71
C GLY A 60 33.72 17.90 9.27
N TYR A 61 33.24 16.71 8.97
CA TYR A 61 33.38 16.05 7.69
C TYR A 61 32.02 15.94 6.97
N VAL A 62 32.05 15.97 5.64
CA VAL A 62 30.90 15.71 4.77
C VAL A 62 31.27 14.65 3.74
N CYS A 63 30.41 13.68 3.55
CA CYS A 63 30.56 12.75 2.44
C CYS A 63 30.19 13.43 1.12
N GLU A 64 31.08 13.43 0.15
CA GLU A 64 30.88 14.07 -1.16
C GLU A 64 29.79 13.39 -2.00
N VAL A 65 29.46 12.13 -1.73
CA VAL A 65 28.46 11.35 -2.48
C VAL A 65 27.06 11.54 -1.91
N CYS A 66 26.85 11.28 -0.60
CA CYS A 66 25.51 11.25 0.00
C CYS A 66 25.23 12.43 0.95
N ASN A 67 26.15 13.40 1.07
CA ASN A 67 26.07 14.56 1.98
C ASN A 67 25.94 14.18 3.47
N PHE A 68 26.38 12.99 3.88
CA PHE A 68 26.40 12.61 5.29
C PHE A 68 27.40 13.50 6.05
N VAL A 69 26.91 14.23 7.05
CA VAL A 69 27.74 15.18 7.84
C VAL A 69 28.00 14.58 9.20
N VAL A 70 29.25 14.64 9.66
CA VAL A 70 29.68 14.13 10.97
C VAL A 70 30.72 14.99 11.63
N HIS A 71 30.78 14.96 12.99
CA HIS A 71 31.92 15.47 13.75
C HIS A 71 33.16 14.62 13.50
N ASP A 72 34.32 15.17 13.74
CA ASP A 72 35.60 14.46 13.72
C ASP A 72 35.56 13.22 14.64
N ARG A 73 35.07 13.37 15.86
CA ARG A 73 34.91 12.29 16.86
C ARG A 73 33.94 11.18 16.40
N CYS A 74 32.97 11.51 15.53
CA CYS A 74 31.94 10.56 15.08
C CYS A 74 32.33 9.77 13.82
N VAL A 75 33.35 10.17 13.07
CA VAL A 75 33.76 9.51 11.81
C VAL A 75 34.00 8.01 12.00
N LYS A 76 34.69 7.62 13.06
CA LYS A 76 35.05 6.23 13.35
C LYS A 76 33.88 5.37 13.81
N THR A 77 32.79 5.97 14.27
CA THR A 77 31.61 5.27 14.82
C THR A 77 30.41 5.29 13.87
N VAL A 78 30.55 5.82 12.64
CA VAL A 78 29.50 5.80 11.63
C VAL A 78 29.12 4.37 11.31
N VAL A 79 27.82 4.09 11.32
CA VAL A 79 27.24 2.75 11.06
C VAL A 79 26.29 2.76 9.87
N SER A 80 25.80 3.93 9.44
CA SER A 80 24.93 4.08 8.29
C SER A 80 25.73 3.91 7.00
N PRO A 81 25.28 3.09 6.05
CA PRO A 81 25.99 2.92 4.78
C PRO A 81 25.85 4.15 3.87
N CYS A 82 26.85 4.40 3.05
CA CYS A 82 26.76 5.38 1.98
C CYS A 82 25.77 4.89 0.89
N SER A 83 25.07 5.83 0.23
CA SER A 83 24.19 5.50 -0.89
C SER A 83 24.91 4.75 -2.02
N SER A 84 26.22 5.00 -2.21
CA SER A 84 27.04 4.32 -3.22
C SER A 84 27.18 2.81 -3.02
N ILE A 85 27.17 2.33 -1.77
CA ILE A 85 27.30 0.91 -1.45
C ILE A 85 25.98 0.28 -0.97
N ALA A 86 24.98 1.10 -0.65
CA ALA A 86 23.69 0.62 -0.11
C ALA A 86 23.05 -0.47 -0.99
N VAL A 87 23.17 -0.33 -2.31
CA VAL A 87 22.72 -1.33 -3.28
C VAL A 87 23.32 -2.71 -2.97
N ASN A 88 24.58 -2.81 -2.62
CA ASN A 88 25.28 -4.08 -2.39
C ASN A 88 24.83 -4.79 -1.08
N LEU A 89 24.21 -4.06 -0.17
CA LEU A 89 23.78 -4.56 1.14
C LEU A 89 22.36 -5.14 1.15
N ILE A 90 21.61 -4.97 0.05
CA ILE A 90 20.27 -5.55 -0.07
C ILE A 90 20.40 -7.05 -0.27
N LYS A 91 19.71 -7.85 0.56
CA LYS A 91 19.64 -9.29 0.41
C LYS A 91 18.56 -9.67 -0.62
N ASN A 92 17.33 -9.26 -0.35
CA ASN A 92 16.18 -9.48 -1.20
C ASN A 92 15.68 -8.12 -1.72
N PRO A 93 15.78 -7.84 -3.02
CA PRO A 93 15.34 -6.58 -3.57
C PRO A 93 13.81 -6.53 -3.64
N VAL A 94 13.23 -5.43 -3.16
CA VAL A 94 11.79 -5.17 -3.20
C VAL A 94 11.57 -3.76 -3.74
N ALA A 95 10.73 -3.63 -4.77
CA ALA A 95 10.40 -2.36 -5.38
C ALA A 95 9.59 -1.47 -4.44
N HIS A 96 9.81 -0.14 -4.52
CA HIS A 96 8.99 0.84 -3.80
C HIS A 96 7.72 1.19 -4.58
N CYS A 97 6.61 1.39 -3.88
CA CYS A 97 5.37 1.96 -4.42
C CYS A 97 5.38 3.47 -4.24
N TRP A 98 5.58 4.21 -5.34
CA TRP A 98 5.76 5.65 -5.28
C TRP A 98 4.45 6.41 -5.32
N SER A 99 4.33 7.44 -4.45
CA SER A 99 3.28 8.43 -4.50
C SER A 99 3.42 9.34 -5.73
N GLU A 100 2.38 10.10 -6.04
CA GLU A 100 2.53 11.26 -6.93
C GLU A 100 3.56 12.25 -6.37
N PRO A 101 4.27 12.98 -7.25
CA PRO A 101 5.21 14.01 -6.82
C PRO A 101 4.55 15.10 -5.98
N ALA A 102 5.16 15.44 -4.83
CA ALA A 102 4.67 16.43 -3.90
C ALA A 102 5.80 17.14 -3.15
N HIS A 103 5.45 18.18 -2.37
CA HIS A 103 6.37 18.84 -1.45
C HIS A 103 6.14 18.30 -0.03
N PHE A 104 7.22 17.87 0.63
CA PHE A 104 7.14 17.27 1.97
C PHE A 104 7.84 18.16 3.00
N LYS A 105 7.05 18.86 3.84
CA LYS A 105 7.58 19.70 4.92
C LYS A 105 8.29 18.87 5.99
N ARG A 106 9.44 19.36 6.48
CA ARG A 106 10.25 18.75 7.54
C ARG A 106 10.70 17.31 7.26
N LYS A 107 10.82 16.93 5.96
CA LYS A 107 11.33 15.63 5.54
C LYS A 107 12.63 15.76 4.76
N PHE A 108 13.40 14.69 4.72
CA PHE A 108 14.71 14.62 4.09
C PHE A 108 14.75 13.50 3.05
N CYS A 109 15.49 13.71 1.97
CA CYS A 109 15.77 12.69 0.97
C CYS A 109 16.67 11.60 1.56
N ASN A 110 16.22 10.34 1.50
CA ASN A 110 17.02 9.20 1.98
C ASN A 110 18.28 8.92 1.11
N VAL A 111 18.32 9.43 -0.13
CA VAL A 111 19.48 9.30 -1.02
C VAL A 111 20.54 10.36 -0.75
N CYS A 112 20.18 11.66 -0.87
CA CYS A 112 21.14 12.77 -0.79
C CYS A 112 21.12 13.53 0.55
N ARG A 113 20.29 13.12 1.52
CA ARG A 113 20.13 13.67 2.90
C ARG A 113 19.78 15.16 2.97
N LYS A 114 19.44 15.81 1.84
CA LYS A 114 18.98 17.19 1.80
C LYS A 114 17.47 17.28 2.11
N ARG A 115 17.01 18.47 2.54
CA ARG A 115 15.59 18.76 2.80
C ARG A 115 14.77 18.68 1.51
N LEU A 116 13.47 18.34 1.64
CA LEU A 116 12.54 18.17 0.52
C LEU A 116 11.55 19.33 0.35
N GLU A 117 11.62 20.37 1.19
CA GLU A 117 10.61 21.44 1.26
C GLU A 117 10.51 22.25 -0.03
N ASP A 118 11.65 22.52 -0.69
CA ASP A 118 11.76 23.40 -1.86
C ASP A 118 11.83 22.65 -3.19
N SER A 119 11.65 21.33 -3.19
CA SER A 119 11.85 20.49 -4.38
C SER A 119 10.75 19.47 -4.53
N TRP A 120 10.42 19.14 -5.78
CA TRP A 120 9.54 18.01 -6.08
C TRP A 120 10.16 16.71 -5.61
N ALA A 121 9.39 15.95 -4.87
CA ALA A 121 9.82 14.71 -4.25
C ALA A 121 8.72 13.65 -4.26
N ILE A 122 9.11 12.40 -4.06
CA ILE A 122 8.25 11.22 -4.00
C ILE A 122 8.42 10.52 -2.65
N ARG A 123 7.37 9.84 -2.23
CA ARG A 123 7.33 9.02 -1.01
C ARG A 123 6.87 7.61 -1.36
N CYS A 124 7.52 6.59 -0.79
CA CYS A 124 6.95 5.25 -0.85
C CYS A 124 5.74 5.13 0.07
N GLU A 125 4.63 4.63 -0.45
CA GLU A 125 3.37 4.49 0.29
C GLU A 125 3.36 3.31 1.28
N ILE A 126 4.39 2.45 1.21
CA ILE A 126 4.52 1.28 2.10
C ILE A 126 5.54 1.52 3.21
N CYS A 127 6.76 2.00 2.89
CA CYS A 127 7.85 2.12 3.85
C CYS A 127 8.31 3.55 4.15
N GLU A 128 7.59 4.57 3.66
CA GLU A 128 7.96 5.98 3.84
C GLU A 128 9.39 6.35 3.41
N TYR A 129 9.98 5.65 2.44
CA TYR A 129 11.21 6.11 1.81
C TYR A 129 10.93 7.39 1.03
N TYR A 130 11.72 8.45 1.24
CA TYR A 130 11.57 9.74 0.58
C TYR A 130 12.74 10.00 -0.35
N ALA A 131 12.47 10.50 -1.56
CA ALA A 131 13.49 10.90 -2.50
C ALA A 131 13.06 12.12 -3.32
N HIS A 132 14.02 13.01 -3.67
CA HIS A 132 13.78 13.99 -4.74
C HIS A 132 13.53 13.25 -6.05
N LEU A 133 12.81 13.86 -6.99
CA LEU A 133 12.67 13.30 -8.35
C LEU A 133 14.02 13.04 -9.00
N ASP A 134 14.96 14.00 -8.88
CA ASP A 134 16.32 13.86 -9.43
C ASP A 134 17.15 12.77 -8.75
N CYS A 135 16.77 12.35 -7.54
CA CYS A 135 17.42 11.28 -6.80
C CYS A 135 16.78 9.91 -7.03
N GLN A 136 15.64 9.83 -7.70
CA GLN A 136 14.91 8.59 -7.93
C GLN A 136 15.79 7.51 -8.58
N ASP A 137 16.67 7.91 -9.49
CA ASP A 137 17.60 7.00 -10.18
C ASP A 137 18.61 6.32 -9.24
N PHE A 138 18.83 6.85 -8.04
CA PHE A 138 19.75 6.31 -7.04
C PHE A 138 19.06 5.69 -5.84
N VAL A 139 17.76 5.51 -5.92
CA VAL A 139 16.98 4.85 -4.87
C VAL A 139 17.34 3.38 -4.83
N VAL A 140 17.53 2.88 -3.63
CA VAL A 140 17.78 1.47 -3.36
C VAL A 140 16.45 0.72 -3.33
N SER A 141 16.32 -0.38 -4.08
CA SER A 141 15.11 -1.21 -4.12
C SER A 141 15.04 -2.13 -2.89
N ASP A 142 14.88 -1.55 -1.71
CA ASP A 142 14.86 -2.23 -0.42
C ASP A 142 13.56 -1.93 0.36
N CYS A 143 12.44 -1.88 -0.32
CA CYS A 143 11.15 -1.73 0.35
C CYS A 143 10.90 -2.86 1.35
N LYS A 144 9.94 -2.67 2.23
CA LYS A 144 9.51 -3.66 3.21
C LYS A 144 9.10 -4.96 2.50
N GLU A 145 9.78 -6.05 2.83
CA GLU A 145 9.51 -7.38 2.28
C GLU A 145 8.24 -7.93 2.92
N CYS A 146 7.15 -7.92 2.16
CA CYS A 146 5.82 -8.27 2.67
C CYS A 146 5.46 -9.74 2.49
N THR A 147 6.24 -10.44 1.67
CA THR A 147 6.11 -11.86 1.38
C THR A 147 7.47 -12.51 1.51
N THR A 148 7.54 -13.63 2.22
CA THR A 148 8.80 -14.37 2.39
C THR A 148 8.51 -15.86 2.24
N TYR A 149 9.23 -16.51 1.35
CA TYR A 149 9.16 -17.95 1.24
C TYR A 149 10.06 -18.63 2.26
N SER A 150 9.54 -19.63 2.96
CA SER A 150 10.34 -20.53 3.81
C SER A 150 10.34 -21.95 3.24
N PRO A 151 11.51 -22.49 2.84
CA PRO A 151 11.59 -23.84 2.27
C PRO A 151 11.29 -24.95 3.28
N ASN A 152 11.37 -24.67 4.58
CA ASN A 152 11.14 -25.63 5.65
C ASN A 152 9.71 -25.53 6.15
N LYS A 153 8.88 -26.51 5.78
CA LYS A 153 7.46 -26.60 6.19
C LYS A 153 7.23 -26.73 7.71
N GLN A 154 8.26 -26.95 8.51
CA GLN A 154 8.13 -27.28 9.95
C GLN A 154 8.49 -26.16 10.91
N ASN A 155 9.21 -25.11 10.48
CA ASN A 155 9.61 -24.02 11.36
C ASN A 155 9.24 -22.67 10.75
N SER A 156 8.58 -21.82 11.52
CA SER A 156 8.41 -20.43 11.18
C SER A 156 9.79 -19.77 11.03
N ALA A 157 10.10 -19.27 9.83
CA ALA A 157 11.35 -18.54 9.64
C ALA A 157 11.34 -17.28 10.51
N PRO A 158 12.44 -16.99 11.23
CA PRO A 158 12.51 -15.79 12.06
C PRO A 158 12.38 -14.55 11.20
N GLN A 159 11.51 -13.63 11.58
CA GLN A 159 11.38 -12.33 10.94
C GLN A 159 12.43 -11.38 11.49
N TYR A 160 13.18 -10.71 10.59
CA TYR A 160 14.20 -9.75 10.98
C TYR A 160 13.67 -8.32 10.94
N HIS A 161 14.30 -7.43 11.76
CA HIS A 161 13.99 -6.03 11.69
C HIS A 161 14.34 -5.43 10.31
N HIS A 162 13.42 -4.66 9.74
CA HIS A 162 13.68 -3.86 8.54
C HIS A 162 13.94 -2.41 8.97
N TRP A 163 15.21 -2.04 9.08
CA TRP A 163 15.62 -0.73 9.56
C TRP A 163 15.66 0.32 8.45
N ARG A 164 15.01 1.45 8.69
CA ARG A 164 15.04 2.63 7.85
C ARG A 164 15.68 3.80 8.59
N GLU A 165 16.62 4.51 7.92
CA GLU A 165 17.30 5.67 8.50
C GLU A 165 16.46 6.94 8.33
N GLY A 166 16.33 7.70 9.41
CA GLY A 166 15.80 9.06 9.44
C GLY A 166 14.30 9.21 9.22
N ASN A 167 13.87 10.46 9.08
CA ASN A 167 12.46 10.86 8.92
C ASN A 167 11.53 10.34 10.04
N LEU A 168 12.09 10.14 11.24
CA LEU A 168 11.38 9.60 12.40
C LEU A 168 10.19 10.52 12.78
N PRO A 169 9.16 9.98 13.44
CA PRO A 169 8.11 10.78 14.06
C PRO A 169 8.70 11.78 15.07
N GLY A 170 8.08 12.96 15.20
CA GLY A 170 8.52 13.97 16.18
C GLY A 170 8.54 13.41 17.60
N ASN A 171 9.52 13.81 18.40
CA ASN A 171 9.73 13.37 19.78
C ASN A 171 10.06 11.87 19.96
N SER A 172 10.45 11.15 18.89
CA SER A 172 10.88 9.76 18.98
C SER A 172 12.07 9.59 19.92
N LYS A 173 11.97 8.61 20.81
CA LYS A 173 13.00 8.25 21.77
C LYS A 173 13.62 6.91 21.45
N CYS A 174 14.91 6.79 21.72
CA CYS A 174 15.63 5.53 21.57
C CYS A 174 15.14 4.48 22.58
N ILE A 175 14.73 3.33 22.09
CA ILE A 175 14.26 2.23 22.96
C ILE A 175 15.35 1.75 23.93
N VAL A 176 16.62 1.83 23.53
CA VAL A 176 17.76 1.38 24.32
C VAL A 176 18.11 2.38 25.42
N CYS A 177 18.49 3.61 25.06
CA CYS A 177 19.00 4.61 26.00
C CYS A 177 17.95 5.64 26.46
N LYS A 178 16.71 5.56 25.98
CA LYS A 178 15.56 6.41 26.31
C LYS A 178 15.74 7.90 25.97
N LYS A 179 16.85 8.30 25.36
CA LYS A 179 17.12 9.66 24.91
C LYS A 179 16.48 9.91 23.54
N THR A 180 16.29 11.17 23.18
CA THR A 180 15.73 11.60 21.89
C THR A 180 16.63 11.16 20.75
N CYS A 181 16.07 10.48 19.74
CA CYS A 181 16.79 9.93 18.58
C CYS A 181 16.32 10.49 17.24
N TRP A 182 15.40 11.46 17.23
CA TRP A 182 14.97 12.15 16.02
C TRP A 182 15.60 13.53 15.90
N SER A 183 15.58 14.09 14.69
CA SER A 183 16.01 15.46 14.43
C SER A 183 15.10 16.12 13.40
N SER A 184 14.78 17.40 13.59
CA SER A 184 14.13 18.25 12.59
C SER A 184 15.13 18.87 11.61
N GLU A 185 16.43 18.77 11.91
CA GLU A 185 17.49 19.50 11.20
C GLU A 185 18.33 18.59 10.29
N CYS A 186 18.33 17.30 10.52
CA CYS A 186 19.08 16.33 9.71
C CYS A 186 18.40 14.96 9.67
N LEU A 187 18.75 14.16 8.65
CA LEU A 187 18.33 12.76 8.54
C LEU A 187 19.11 11.95 9.58
N ALA A 188 18.48 11.54 10.66
CA ALA A 188 19.13 10.82 11.76
C ALA A 188 18.18 9.84 12.46
N GLY A 189 18.78 8.86 13.16
CA GLY A 189 18.08 7.80 13.87
C GLY A 189 17.64 6.66 12.96
N MET A 190 17.18 5.56 13.55
CA MET A 190 16.74 4.35 12.88
C MET A 190 15.33 3.99 13.34
N ARG A 191 14.50 3.50 12.43
CA ARG A 191 13.16 2.97 12.72
C ARG A 191 13.00 1.62 12.05
N CYS A 192 12.44 0.65 12.76
CA CYS A 192 12.00 -0.59 12.14
C CYS A 192 10.64 -0.39 11.47
N GLU A 193 10.51 -0.76 10.18
CA GLU A 193 9.29 -0.62 9.39
C GLU A 193 8.22 -1.67 9.78
N TRP A 194 8.60 -2.72 10.52
CA TRP A 194 7.67 -3.73 11.02
C TRP A 194 7.10 -3.38 12.40
N CYS A 195 7.96 -3.27 13.41
CA CYS A 195 7.52 -3.05 14.79
C CYS A 195 7.43 -1.57 15.20
N GLY A 196 7.88 -0.64 14.35
CA GLY A 196 7.84 0.80 14.64
C GLY A 196 8.85 1.29 15.70
N VAL A 197 9.69 0.42 16.23
CA VAL A 197 10.70 0.77 17.24
C VAL A 197 11.72 1.74 16.66
N THR A 198 12.07 2.77 17.44
CA THR A 198 13.07 3.78 17.09
C THR A 198 14.31 3.71 17.97
N ALA A 199 15.49 3.96 17.40
CA ALA A 199 16.77 3.92 18.09
C ALA A 199 17.78 4.89 17.46
N HIS A 200 18.84 5.26 18.21
CA HIS A 200 20.01 5.89 17.61
C HIS A 200 20.71 4.94 16.64
N ALA A 201 21.45 5.50 15.70
CA ALA A 201 22.24 4.72 14.75
C ALA A 201 23.27 3.80 15.42
N THR A 202 23.80 4.16 16.60
CA THR A 202 24.69 3.32 17.40
C THR A 202 23.94 2.28 18.22
N CYS A 203 22.77 2.63 18.75
CA CYS A 203 22.02 1.78 19.67
C CYS A 203 21.27 0.63 18.98
N TYR A 204 20.83 0.78 17.72
CA TYR A 204 20.01 -0.25 17.08
C TYR A 204 20.75 -1.58 16.91
N LYS A 205 22.09 -1.56 16.84
CA LYS A 205 22.91 -2.78 16.76
C LYS A 205 22.87 -3.65 18.02
N THR A 206 22.51 -3.07 19.17
CA THR A 206 22.40 -3.81 20.45
C THR A 206 21.02 -4.45 20.64
N LEU A 207 20.08 -4.20 19.72
CA LEU A 207 18.76 -4.81 19.79
C LEU A 207 18.79 -6.24 19.24
N PRO A 208 17.86 -7.12 19.67
CA PRO A 208 17.69 -8.43 19.08
C PRO A 208 17.59 -8.32 17.56
N VAL A 209 18.16 -9.28 16.85
CA VAL A 209 18.12 -9.31 15.38
C VAL A 209 16.71 -9.62 14.88
N GLU A 210 15.99 -10.46 15.64
CA GLU A 210 14.65 -10.91 15.34
C GLU A 210 13.60 -9.85 15.72
N CYS A 211 12.64 -9.61 14.83
CA CYS A 211 11.54 -8.66 15.00
C CYS A 211 10.28 -9.37 15.47
N ASN A 212 9.73 -8.96 16.59
CA ASN A 212 8.49 -9.48 17.15
C ASN A 212 7.23 -8.70 16.74
N PHE A 213 7.29 -7.84 15.73
CA PHE A 213 6.20 -6.97 15.25
C PHE A 213 5.63 -5.99 16.30
N GLY A 214 6.18 -5.91 17.51
CA GLY A 214 5.76 -4.97 18.54
C GLY A 214 4.32 -5.16 19.00
N ILE A 215 3.61 -4.05 19.20
CA ILE A 215 2.23 -4.04 19.71
C ILE A 215 1.18 -4.56 18.72
N LEU A 216 1.51 -4.67 17.46
CA LEU A 216 0.60 -5.15 16.41
C LEU A 216 0.80 -6.65 16.12
N ARG A 217 1.64 -7.33 16.91
CA ARG A 217 2.01 -8.73 16.73
C ARG A 217 0.78 -9.63 16.51
N ASP A 218 -0.24 -9.47 17.32
CA ASP A 218 -1.39 -10.39 17.36
C ASP A 218 -2.35 -10.23 16.18
N ILE A 219 -2.21 -9.12 15.41
CA ILE A 219 -3.07 -8.81 14.27
C ILE A 219 -2.32 -8.66 12.95
N MET A 220 -0.99 -8.70 12.97
CA MET A 220 -0.15 -8.48 11.79
C MET A 220 0.14 -9.80 11.08
N LEU A 221 -0.29 -9.93 9.82
CA LEU A 221 0.01 -11.09 8.98
C LEU A 221 1.52 -11.27 8.80
N PRO A 222 2.12 -12.39 9.26
CA PRO A 222 3.55 -12.61 9.12
C PRO A 222 3.96 -12.72 7.64
N PRO A 223 5.07 -12.10 7.21
CA PRO A 223 5.50 -12.17 5.80
C PRO A 223 5.78 -13.58 5.28
N ASN A 224 6.25 -14.47 6.15
CA ASN A 224 6.50 -15.88 5.80
C ASN A 224 5.23 -16.70 5.57
N SER A 225 4.07 -16.21 6.00
CA SER A 225 2.78 -16.84 5.72
C SER A 225 2.12 -16.34 4.44
N VAL A 226 2.74 -15.37 3.75
CA VAL A 226 2.24 -14.79 2.50
C VAL A 226 3.15 -15.21 1.36
N SER A 227 2.55 -15.74 0.31
CA SER A 227 3.22 -16.16 -0.91
C SER A 227 2.61 -15.48 -2.12
N LEU A 228 3.45 -15.13 -3.09
CA LEU A 228 3.02 -14.62 -4.39
C LEU A 228 3.49 -15.58 -5.47
N PRO A 229 2.59 -16.05 -6.33
CA PRO A 229 2.97 -16.85 -7.47
C PRO A 229 3.86 -16.03 -8.42
N ARG A 230 4.81 -16.70 -9.07
CA ARG A 230 5.70 -16.08 -10.04
C ARG A 230 5.03 -16.09 -11.41
N LEU A 231 4.85 -14.90 -11.97
CA LEU A 231 4.47 -14.74 -13.38
C LEU A 231 5.75 -14.48 -14.17
N ASP A 232 6.07 -15.34 -15.14
CA ASP A 232 7.28 -15.21 -15.95
C ASP A 232 7.28 -13.91 -16.74
N ASN A 233 8.43 -13.22 -16.75
CA ASN A 233 8.73 -11.99 -17.51
C ASN A 233 7.82 -10.78 -17.20
N THR A 234 7.01 -10.82 -16.17
CA THR A 234 6.20 -9.68 -15.74
C THR A 234 6.76 -9.04 -14.47
N GLN A 235 6.84 -7.73 -14.47
CA GLN A 235 7.10 -6.97 -13.25
C GLN A 235 5.83 -7.02 -12.38
N ILE A 236 5.82 -7.92 -11.39
CA ILE A 236 4.72 -7.97 -10.42
C ILE A 236 4.87 -6.75 -9.49
N SER A 237 4.05 -5.74 -9.72
CA SER A 237 3.97 -4.59 -8.84
C SER A 237 2.92 -4.84 -7.75
N MET A 238 3.04 -4.14 -6.63
CA MET A 238 1.98 -4.13 -5.61
C MET A 238 0.65 -3.62 -6.18
N GLU A 239 0.67 -2.83 -7.26
CA GLU A 239 -0.52 -2.38 -7.99
C GLU A 239 -1.29 -3.54 -8.61
N THR A 240 -0.58 -4.52 -9.15
CA THR A 240 -1.15 -5.72 -9.78
C THR A 240 -1.85 -6.63 -8.77
N ILE A 241 -1.36 -6.67 -7.53
CA ILE A 241 -1.80 -7.61 -6.50
C ILE A 241 -2.91 -7.02 -5.64
N ILE A 242 -2.72 -5.82 -5.11
CA ILE A 242 -3.63 -5.20 -4.13
C ILE A 242 -4.36 -3.97 -4.68
N GLY A 243 -4.30 -3.76 -6.01
CA GLY A 243 -5.00 -2.67 -6.66
C GLY A 243 -4.58 -1.30 -6.13
N LEU A 244 -3.29 -0.96 -6.23
CA LEU A 244 -2.84 0.41 -6.01
C LEU A 244 -3.20 1.22 -7.25
N SER A 245 -4.23 2.05 -7.16
CA SER A 245 -4.61 2.91 -8.27
C SER A 245 -3.60 4.03 -8.51
N LYS A 246 -3.13 4.13 -9.75
CA LYS A 246 -2.39 5.30 -10.26
C LYS A 246 -3.30 6.50 -10.52
N LYS A 247 -4.42 6.71 -9.91
CA LYS A 247 -5.18 7.96 -9.99
C LYS A 247 -6.60 7.86 -9.45
N ALA A 248 -6.86 8.54 -8.36
CA ALA A 248 -7.88 9.56 -8.42
C ALA A 248 -7.13 10.90 -8.43
N SER A 249 -7.07 11.60 -9.56
CA SER A 249 -6.68 12.99 -9.54
C SER A 249 -7.70 13.70 -8.67
N VAL A 250 -7.32 14.02 -7.44
CA VAL A 250 -8.06 14.97 -6.60
C VAL A 250 -8.20 16.22 -7.45
N LYS A 251 -9.41 16.52 -7.92
CA LYS A 251 -9.72 17.81 -8.56
C LYS A 251 -9.38 18.86 -7.53
N ARG A 252 -8.21 19.50 -7.70
CA ARG A 252 -7.79 20.65 -6.89
C ARG A 252 -8.91 21.67 -6.87
N SER A 253 -9.21 22.20 -5.70
CA SER A 253 -10.18 23.30 -5.54
C SER A 253 -9.82 24.45 -6.49
N LYS A 254 -10.82 25.15 -7.01
CA LYS A 254 -10.67 26.23 -8.00
C LYS A 254 -9.77 27.39 -7.53
N ASP A 255 -9.39 27.44 -6.26
CA ASP A 255 -8.60 28.50 -5.66
C ASP A 255 -7.10 28.44 -5.95
N ASP A 256 -6.56 27.25 -6.32
CA ASP A 256 -5.15 27.08 -6.68
C ASP A 256 -4.82 27.42 -8.15
N LYS A 257 -5.82 27.80 -8.95
CA LYS A 257 -5.65 28.10 -10.39
C LYS A 257 -5.10 29.49 -10.71
N LYS A 258 -4.83 30.32 -9.72
CA LYS A 258 -4.35 31.69 -9.97
C LYS A 258 -2.84 31.85 -10.12
N THR A 259 -2.05 30.79 -9.97
CA THR A 259 -0.58 30.92 -9.99
C THR A 259 0.15 30.08 -11.05
N ILE A 260 -0.56 29.39 -11.96
CA ILE A 260 0.10 28.64 -13.04
C ILE A 260 -0.57 29.01 -14.35
N GLY A 261 0.03 30.01 -15.06
CA GLY A 261 -0.30 30.33 -16.45
C GLY A 261 0.17 29.21 -17.38
N ALA A 262 -0.80 28.74 -18.13
CA ALA A 262 -0.76 28.05 -19.41
C ALA A 262 0.52 27.30 -19.83
N THR A 263 0.47 25.98 -19.90
CA THR A 263 0.86 25.22 -21.11
C THR A 263 0.04 23.93 -21.17
N ASN A 264 -0.79 23.83 -22.19
CA ASN A 264 -1.39 22.59 -22.67
C ASN A 264 -0.30 21.75 -23.34
N SER A 265 -0.24 20.48 -23.09
CA SER A 265 -0.35 19.38 -24.05
C SER A 265 0.28 18.08 -23.53
N SER A 266 -0.43 17.04 -23.79
CA SER A 266 -0.18 15.62 -23.84
C SER A 266 1.26 15.18 -24.10
N SER A 267 1.55 14.01 -23.47
CA SER A 267 2.58 13.02 -23.76
C SER A 267 3.90 13.13 -23.00
N SER A 268 4.19 11.99 -22.36
CA SER A 268 5.50 11.46 -21.95
C SER A 268 6.72 12.18 -22.52
N GLY A 269 7.45 12.91 -21.68
CA GLY A 269 8.76 13.43 -22.07
C GLY A 269 9.24 14.47 -21.05
N LEU A 270 10.29 14.14 -20.36
CA LEU A 270 11.12 15.08 -19.64
C LEU A 270 11.63 16.13 -20.63
N GLY A 271 10.99 17.29 -20.66
CA GLY A 271 11.41 18.42 -21.46
C GLY A 271 12.63 19.10 -20.86
N TYR A 272 13.72 19.05 -21.59
CA TYR A 272 14.89 19.90 -21.35
C TYR A 272 14.63 21.28 -21.92
N LEU A 273 14.96 22.32 -21.16
CA LEU A 273 14.93 23.71 -21.59
C LEU A 273 15.98 23.90 -22.73
N GLU A 274 15.51 24.26 -23.91
CA GLU A 274 16.35 24.72 -24.99
C GLU A 274 16.76 26.20 -24.78
N ASP A 275 18.03 26.50 -25.14
CA ASP A 275 18.59 27.83 -25.17
C ASP A 275 17.82 28.72 -26.18
N ALA A 276 17.11 29.73 -25.71
CA ALA A 276 16.65 30.81 -26.55
C ALA A 276 17.36 32.11 -26.19
N ALA A 277 17.87 32.72 -27.24
CA ALA A 277 18.63 33.95 -27.26
C ALA A 277 17.80 35.18 -26.78
N THR A 278 18.52 36.09 -26.17
CA THR A 278 18.10 37.44 -25.76
C THR A 278 17.42 38.26 -26.88
N PRO A 279 16.51 39.19 -26.53
CA PRO A 279 16.79 40.61 -26.76
C PRO A 279 16.45 41.57 -25.63
N GLN A 280 17.08 42.67 -25.71
CA GLN A 280 17.33 43.84 -24.90
C GLN A 280 16.10 44.64 -24.35
N THR A 281 16.39 45.24 -23.16
CA THR A 281 16.09 46.57 -22.63
C THR A 281 14.65 46.93 -22.26
N THR A 282 14.40 47.34 -21.01
CA THR A 282 14.39 48.70 -20.53
C THR A 282 14.29 48.81 -18.98
N GLU A 283 14.94 49.83 -18.44
CA GLU A 283 15.19 50.19 -17.05
C GLU A 283 13.97 50.58 -16.20
N ARG A 284 14.10 50.35 -14.88
CA ARG A 284 14.10 51.26 -13.70
C ARG A 284 13.78 50.52 -12.41
N GLY A 285 14.62 50.39 -11.45
CA GLY A 285 15.21 51.29 -10.54
C GLY A 285 15.07 50.80 -9.09
N HIS A 286 16.19 50.73 -8.35
CA HIS A 286 16.52 50.77 -6.93
C HIS A 286 16.91 49.48 -6.22
N ARG A 287 18.18 49.27 -6.18
CA ARG A 287 19.23 49.26 -5.11
C ARG A 287 18.97 48.47 -3.81
N SER A 288 19.66 47.36 -3.67
CA SER A 288 20.61 47.16 -2.56
C SER A 288 21.67 46.12 -2.96
N LYS A 289 22.93 46.50 -2.81
CA LYS A 289 24.14 45.74 -3.24
C LYS A 289 24.52 44.76 -2.16
N SER A 290 24.73 43.49 -2.55
CA SER A 290 25.65 42.58 -1.88
C SER A 290 26.70 42.12 -2.90
N PRO A 291 27.94 41.82 -2.54
CA PRO A 291 29.06 41.81 -3.44
C PRO A 291 29.06 40.61 -4.38
N GLU A 292 29.18 40.85 -5.65
CA GLU A 292 29.42 39.93 -6.73
C GLU A 292 30.66 39.07 -6.47
N LYS A 293 30.44 37.75 -6.40
CA LYS A 293 31.51 36.79 -6.65
C LYS A 293 31.66 36.69 -8.17
N THR A 294 32.70 37.23 -8.70
CA THR A 294 33.18 37.01 -10.06
C THR A 294 33.19 35.53 -10.38
N PRO A 295 32.59 35.07 -11.51
CA PRO A 295 32.72 33.69 -11.97
C PRO A 295 34.23 33.49 -12.31
N SER A 296 34.90 32.53 -11.69
CA SER A 296 36.23 32.13 -12.03
C SER A 296 36.23 31.63 -13.48
N SER A 297 36.86 32.34 -14.40
CA SER A 297 36.92 32.14 -15.86
C SER A 297 37.59 30.83 -16.31
N HIS A 298 37.77 29.86 -15.39
CA HIS A 298 38.56 28.66 -15.64
C HIS A 298 37.80 27.32 -15.54
N ARG A 299 36.48 27.33 -15.31
CA ARG A 299 35.69 26.08 -15.22
C ARG A 299 34.85 25.89 -16.48
N GLU A 300 34.91 24.66 -17.04
CA GLU A 300 34.11 24.23 -18.16
C GLU A 300 32.99 23.26 -17.72
N LEU A 301 31.83 23.41 -18.33
CA LEU A 301 30.67 22.53 -18.09
C LEU A 301 30.68 21.43 -19.15
N ILE A 302 30.79 20.18 -18.72
CA ILE A 302 30.88 18.99 -19.57
C ILE A 302 29.63 18.13 -19.37
N ARG A 303 29.07 17.60 -20.45
CA ARG A 303 28.01 16.61 -20.43
C ARG A 303 28.60 15.22 -20.30
N LEU A 304 28.18 14.48 -19.30
CA LEU A 304 28.58 13.10 -19.05
C LEU A 304 27.42 12.15 -19.28
N TYR A 305 27.68 11.10 -20.02
CA TYR A 305 26.81 9.98 -20.27
C TYR A 305 27.38 8.72 -19.64
N ASP A 306 26.53 7.89 -19.03
CA ASP A 306 26.93 6.62 -18.40
C ASP A 306 26.86 5.42 -19.37
N GLY A 307 26.51 5.65 -20.64
CA GLY A 307 26.48 4.63 -21.67
C GLY A 307 25.56 4.97 -22.86
N ASN A 308 25.49 4.04 -23.81
CA ASN A 308 24.80 4.23 -25.08
C ASN A 308 23.29 4.48 -24.92
N ALA A 309 22.65 3.79 -23.94
CA ALA A 309 21.23 4.00 -23.66
C ALA A 309 20.92 5.42 -23.16
N ALA A 310 21.82 6.00 -22.37
CA ALA A 310 21.70 7.38 -21.89
C ALA A 310 21.83 8.40 -23.04
N LEU A 311 22.72 8.14 -23.99
CA LEU A 311 22.88 8.97 -25.18
C LEU A 311 21.62 8.95 -26.06
N LYS A 312 21.07 7.76 -26.36
CA LYS A 312 19.81 7.60 -27.12
C LYS A 312 18.63 8.33 -26.47
N LYS A 313 18.54 8.30 -25.13
CA LYS A 313 17.49 8.98 -24.35
C LYS A 313 17.82 10.44 -24.04
N ARG A 314 18.98 10.97 -24.48
CA ARG A 314 19.50 12.32 -24.15
C ARG A 314 19.58 12.60 -22.65
N GLN A 315 19.85 11.59 -21.83
CA GLN A 315 19.96 11.67 -20.37
C GLN A 315 21.43 11.84 -19.99
N TYR A 316 21.84 13.03 -19.61
CA TYR A 316 23.21 13.34 -19.20
C TYR A 316 23.26 14.01 -17.84
N ARG A 317 24.41 13.99 -17.20
CA ARG A 317 24.73 14.79 -16.03
C ARG A 317 25.82 15.80 -16.38
N THR A 318 25.82 16.96 -15.71
CA THR A 318 26.78 18.00 -15.97
C THR A 318 27.78 18.09 -14.83
N ILE A 319 29.09 18.12 -15.16
CA ILE A 319 30.17 18.42 -14.23
C ILE A 319 30.84 19.73 -14.61
N ALA A 320 31.30 20.49 -13.59
CA ALA A 320 32.08 21.69 -13.75
C ALA A 320 33.55 21.37 -13.38
N ILE A 321 34.46 21.39 -14.39
CA ILE A 321 35.83 21.03 -14.19
C ILE A 321 36.77 22.17 -14.65
N ASN A 322 37.97 22.29 -14.04
CA ASN A 322 38.97 23.21 -14.49
C ASN A 322 39.50 22.73 -15.85
N ARG A 323 39.55 23.63 -16.83
CA ARG A 323 40.05 23.33 -18.20
C ARG A 323 41.43 22.70 -18.23
N ASN A 324 42.29 23.08 -17.28
CA ASN A 324 43.68 22.59 -17.19
C ASN A 324 43.80 21.32 -16.33
N ALA A 325 42.70 20.79 -15.80
CA ALA A 325 42.74 19.56 -15.03
C ALA A 325 43.02 18.34 -15.91
N PRO A 326 43.82 17.37 -15.45
CA PRO A 326 44.01 16.12 -16.15
C PRO A 326 42.71 15.33 -16.25
N VAL A 327 42.58 14.51 -17.29
CA VAL A 327 41.36 13.67 -17.50
C VAL A 327 41.13 12.75 -16.34
N SER A 328 42.15 12.28 -15.61
CA SER A 328 42.03 11.48 -14.39
C SER A 328 41.18 12.16 -13.33
N GLN A 329 41.29 13.48 -13.12
CA GLN A 329 40.46 14.25 -12.21
C GLN A 329 39.01 14.35 -12.71
N ALA A 330 38.79 14.38 -14.02
CA ALA A 330 37.45 14.32 -14.61
C ALA A 330 36.78 12.96 -14.39
N VAL A 331 37.55 11.87 -14.46
CA VAL A 331 37.07 10.51 -14.14
C VAL A 331 36.59 10.45 -12.68
N GLU A 332 37.40 10.98 -11.74
CA GLU A 332 36.96 11.03 -10.32
C GLU A 332 35.67 11.82 -10.11
N ALA A 333 35.57 12.99 -10.77
CA ALA A 333 34.35 13.79 -10.71
C ALA A 333 33.13 13.08 -11.33
N ALA A 334 33.34 12.34 -12.43
CA ALA A 334 32.34 11.53 -13.09
C ALA A 334 31.86 10.39 -12.19
N LEU A 335 32.74 9.64 -11.55
CA LEU A 335 32.41 8.57 -10.62
C LEU A 335 31.58 9.08 -9.43
N LYS A 336 31.97 10.22 -8.85
CA LYS A 336 31.21 10.88 -7.78
C LYS A 336 29.80 11.28 -8.26
N THR A 337 29.69 11.81 -9.47
CA THR A 337 28.41 12.26 -10.07
C THR A 337 27.46 11.10 -10.33
N PHE A 338 27.98 9.94 -10.76
CA PHE A 338 27.20 8.72 -10.96
C PHE A 338 27.11 7.83 -9.70
N GLN A 339 27.63 8.30 -8.56
CA GLN A 339 27.67 7.57 -7.29
C GLN A 339 28.30 6.16 -7.41
N ILE A 340 29.35 6.06 -8.23
CA ILE A 340 30.10 4.83 -8.41
C ILE A 340 31.25 4.81 -7.41
N CYS A 341 31.23 3.85 -6.49
CA CYS A 341 32.30 3.60 -5.53
C CYS A 341 33.21 2.50 -6.08
N ASP A 342 34.18 2.91 -6.91
CA ASP A 342 35.17 2.01 -7.53
C ASP A 342 36.45 2.78 -7.82
N SER A 343 37.56 2.08 -8.06
CA SER A 343 38.84 2.73 -8.34
C SER A 343 38.78 3.53 -9.64
N PRO A 344 39.21 4.81 -9.64
CA PRO A 344 39.30 5.60 -10.87
C PRO A 344 40.21 4.96 -11.94
N LYS A 345 41.17 4.12 -11.53
CA LYS A 345 42.07 3.39 -12.44
C LYS A 345 41.30 2.43 -13.37
N ASN A 346 40.13 1.96 -12.96
CA ASN A 346 39.29 1.03 -13.75
C ASN A 346 38.43 1.72 -14.80
N PHE A 347 38.47 3.07 -14.87
CA PHE A 347 37.60 3.85 -15.75
C PHE A 347 38.42 4.76 -16.67
N CYS A 348 37.82 5.10 -17.80
CA CYS A 348 38.30 6.11 -18.73
C CYS A 348 37.16 7.00 -19.21
N LEU A 349 37.49 8.15 -19.74
CA LEU A 349 36.55 9.01 -20.45
C LEU A 349 36.86 8.91 -21.95
N THR A 350 35.77 8.90 -22.73
CA THR A 350 35.83 8.94 -24.19
C THR A 350 35.01 10.10 -24.70
N GLU A 351 35.45 10.82 -25.73
CA GLU A 351 34.70 11.90 -26.35
C GLU A 351 33.73 11.33 -27.37
N ILE A 352 32.50 11.84 -27.36
CA ILE A 352 31.46 11.47 -28.32
C ILE A 352 31.56 12.37 -29.54
N ILE A 353 31.93 11.79 -30.70
CA ILE A 353 32.15 12.54 -31.93
C ILE A 353 30.84 12.82 -32.66
N ASP A 354 29.91 11.87 -32.70
CA ASP A 354 28.69 11.94 -33.46
C ASP A 354 27.44 11.49 -32.70
N LYS A 355 26.29 11.55 -33.39
CA LYS A 355 24.99 11.14 -32.80
C LYS A 355 24.82 9.61 -32.68
N ASP A 356 25.63 8.86 -33.43
CA ASP A 356 25.60 7.40 -33.44
C ASP A 356 26.42 6.81 -32.29
N GLY A 357 27.14 7.66 -31.56
CA GLY A 357 27.90 7.29 -30.37
C GLY A 357 29.30 6.79 -30.66
N ASN A 358 29.86 7.15 -31.84
CA ASN A 358 31.27 6.94 -32.10
C ASN A 358 32.09 7.75 -31.11
N GLU A 359 33.12 7.11 -30.55
CA GLU A 359 33.87 7.64 -29.43
C GLU A 359 35.39 7.54 -29.61
N VAL A 360 36.10 8.52 -29.06
CA VAL A 360 37.59 8.54 -29.02
C VAL A 360 38.03 8.54 -27.56
N PRO A 361 38.92 7.62 -27.16
CA PRO A 361 39.48 7.58 -25.82
C PRO A 361 40.35 8.80 -25.52
N LEU A 362 40.22 9.34 -24.28
CA LEU A 362 41.02 10.44 -23.78
C LEU A 362 42.19 9.91 -22.95
N ASP A 363 43.38 10.53 -23.12
CA ASP A 363 44.55 10.21 -22.31
C ASP A 363 44.39 10.72 -20.86
N PRO A 364 44.49 9.86 -19.84
CA PRO A 364 44.23 10.22 -18.45
C PRO A 364 45.19 11.28 -17.90
N ASP A 365 46.41 11.36 -18.39
CA ASP A 365 47.48 12.22 -17.87
C ASP A 365 47.53 13.59 -18.55
N GLN A 366 46.85 13.75 -19.69
CA GLN A 366 46.82 15.01 -20.44
C GLN A 366 45.67 15.92 -19.91
N PRO A 367 45.88 17.26 -20.01
CA PRO A 367 44.79 18.21 -19.71
C PRO A 367 43.60 18.00 -20.64
N LEU A 368 42.40 18.09 -20.04
CA LEU A 368 41.14 17.84 -20.77
C LEU A 368 41.00 18.77 -21.99
N ARG A 369 41.37 20.06 -21.85
CA ARG A 369 41.27 21.06 -22.95
C ARG A 369 42.03 20.71 -24.22
N ASN A 370 43.15 19.96 -24.11
CA ASN A 370 43.98 19.61 -25.24
C ASN A 370 43.42 18.48 -26.09
N GLN A 371 42.40 17.79 -25.58
CA GLN A 371 41.91 16.57 -26.19
C GLN A 371 40.46 16.68 -26.67
N ILE A 372 39.72 17.66 -26.17
CA ILE A 372 38.30 17.85 -26.51
C ILE A 372 38.17 18.81 -27.69
N GLN A 373 37.37 18.41 -28.70
CA GLN A 373 37.02 19.28 -29.81
C GLN A 373 35.99 20.32 -29.38
N THR A 374 36.40 21.58 -29.23
CA THR A 374 35.56 22.67 -28.65
C THR A 374 34.88 23.54 -29.71
N GLU A 375 34.70 23.10 -30.93
CA GLU A 375 34.01 23.91 -31.95
C GLU A 375 32.52 24.11 -31.62
N GLY A 376 32.21 25.15 -30.85
CA GLY A 376 30.83 25.69 -30.70
C GLY A 376 29.82 24.85 -29.94
N ARG A 377 30.19 23.67 -29.41
CA ARG A 377 29.29 22.77 -28.66
C ARG A 377 29.84 22.45 -27.28
N ARG A 378 28.95 22.26 -26.29
CA ARG A 378 29.36 21.73 -24.98
C ARG A 378 29.93 20.33 -25.17
N PRO A 379 31.11 20.01 -24.66
CA PRO A 379 31.72 18.69 -24.77
C PRO A 379 30.83 17.63 -24.17
N SER A 380 30.71 16.49 -24.84
CA SER A 380 29.90 15.34 -24.42
C SER A 380 30.81 14.12 -24.29
N LEU A 381 30.88 13.54 -23.11
CA LEU A 381 31.79 12.44 -22.82
C LEU A 381 31.03 11.23 -22.32
N PHE A 382 31.48 10.02 -22.68
CA PHE A 382 31.12 8.80 -22.00
C PHE A 382 32.07 8.50 -20.86
N LEU A 383 31.54 8.02 -19.73
CA LEU A 383 32.31 7.30 -18.74
C LEU A 383 32.29 5.81 -19.11
N ARG A 384 33.47 5.22 -19.33
CA ARG A 384 33.63 3.81 -19.74
C ARG A 384 34.44 3.04 -18.72
N TYR A 385 34.16 1.75 -18.61
CA TYR A 385 34.96 0.81 -17.84
C TYR A 385 36.13 0.34 -18.70
N LYS A 386 37.36 0.35 -18.18
CA LYS A 386 38.53 -0.19 -18.89
C LYS A 386 38.42 -1.70 -18.95
N ASP A 387 38.42 -2.28 -20.15
CA ASP A 387 38.45 -3.73 -20.33
C ASP A 387 39.87 -4.24 -20.02
N MET A 388 40.04 -4.75 -18.81
CA MET A 388 41.33 -5.34 -18.38
C MET A 388 41.54 -6.75 -18.96
N GLU A 389 40.46 -7.49 -19.23
CA GLU A 389 40.48 -8.83 -19.88
C GLU A 389 39.31 -8.98 -20.83
N ALA A 390 39.59 -9.01 -22.14
CA ALA A 390 38.53 -9.08 -23.16
C ALA A 390 37.66 -10.36 -23.12
N ASN A 391 38.11 -11.43 -22.47
CA ASN A 391 37.50 -12.76 -22.52
C ASN A 391 36.89 -13.26 -21.20
N ARG A 392 37.17 -12.60 -20.07
CA ARG A 392 36.69 -13.03 -18.75
C ARG A 392 36.13 -11.84 -17.95
N THR A 393 35.14 -12.12 -17.12
CA THR A 393 34.59 -11.15 -16.16
C THR A 393 34.01 -11.91 -14.97
N PHE A 394 33.56 -11.19 -13.96
CA PHE A 394 32.88 -11.77 -12.80
C PHE A 394 31.44 -11.27 -12.75
N ILE A 395 30.52 -12.18 -12.49
CA ILE A 395 29.16 -11.84 -12.13
C ILE A 395 28.97 -11.94 -10.62
N LYS A 396 28.23 -10.99 -10.06
CA LYS A 396 27.87 -11.00 -8.64
C LYS A 396 26.62 -11.83 -8.44
N THR A 397 26.76 -13.01 -7.81
CA THR A 397 25.66 -13.96 -7.62
C THR A 397 25.27 -14.06 -6.16
N TYR A 398 23.99 -13.97 -5.91
CA TYR A 398 23.34 -14.06 -4.61
C TYR A 398 22.63 -15.41 -4.44
N PRO A 399 22.67 -16.02 -3.25
CA PRO A 399 22.06 -17.34 -3.01
C PRO A 399 20.52 -17.28 -2.94
N GLY A 400 19.92 -16.11 -2.98
CA GLY A 400 18.47 -15.95 -2.88
C GLY A 400 17.89 -16.54 -1.59
N VAL A 401 16.82 -17.31 -1.73
CA VAL A 401 16.12 -17.97 -0.60
C VAL A 401 17.00 -18.98 0.14
N LEU A 402 17.99 -19.54 -0.53
CA LEU A 402 18.98 -20.46 0.07
C LEU A 402 19.80 -19.82 1.20
N SER A 403 19.84 -18.50 1.27
CA SER A 403 20.48 -17.76 2.35
C SER A 403 19.84 -18.01 3.72
N ASN A 404 18.63 -18.56 3.79
CA ASN A 404 17.98 -18.98 5.03
C ASN A 404 18.51 -20.31 5.54
N ASN A 405 19.30 -21.02 4.74
CA ASN A 405 20.03 -22.21 5.19
C ASN A 405 21.22 -21.77 6.06
N SER A 406 21.34 -22.30 7.28
CA SER A 406 22.38 -21.97 8.27
C SER A 406 23.81 -22.17 7.77
N LYS A 407 23.99 -22.92 6.66
CA LYS A 407 25.31 -23.17 6.03
C LYS A 407 25.78 -22.03 5.12
N VAL A 408 24.86 -21.18 4.59
CA VAL A 408 25.21 -20.08 3.66
C VAL A 408 25.28 -18.75 4.43
N LYS A 409 26.47 -18.38 4.87
CA LYS A 409 26.70 -17.14 5.66
C LYS A 409 26.96 -15.90 4.81
N GLU A 410 27.41 -16.06 3.56
CA GLU A 410 27.82 -14.96 2.70
C GLU A 410 26.64 -14.38 1.92
N LEU A 411 26.59 -13.05 1.83
CA LEU A 411 25.54 -12.32 1.14
C LEU A 411 25.56 -12.57 -0.37
N TYR A 412 26.74 -12.61 -0.98
CA TYR A 412 26.98 -12.88 -2.40
C TYR A 412 28.37 -13.45 -2.64
N LYS A 413 28.59 -14.05 -3.81
CA LYS A 413 29.92 -14.45 -4.30
C LYS A 413 30.13 -13.97 -5.73
N TYR A 414 31.39 -13.79 -6.07
CA TYR A 414 31.79 -13.52 -7.44
C TYR A 414 32.03 -14.83 -8.18
N ILE A 415 31.31 -15.01 -9.29
CA ILE A 415 31.43 -16.20 -10.15
C ILE A 415 32.16 -15.78 -11.42
N PRO A 416 33.33 -16.39 -11.75
CA PRO A 416 34.02 -16.13 -12.98
C PRO A 416 33.23 -16.64 -14.17
N VAL A 417 33.09 -15.83 -15.20
CA VAL A 417 32.43 -16.18 -16.45
C VAL A 417 33.28 -15.72 -17.66
N SER A 418 33.33 -16.54 -18.68
CA SER A 418 34.00 -16.27 -19.93
C SER A 418 33.01 -16.18 -21.09
N LYS A 419 33.49 -15.87 -22.29
CA LYS A 419 32.71 -15.90 -23.54
C LYS A 419 31.99 -17.24 -23.77
N ASP A 420 32.59 -18.33 -23.31
CA ASP A 420 32.12 -19.70 -23.55
C ASP A 420 31.25 -20.23 -22.41
N THR A 421 31.27 -19.58 -21.22
CA THR A 421 30.51 -19.98 -20.05
C THR A 421 29.01 -19.78 -20.28
N THR A 422 28.25 -20.87 -20.20
CA THR A 422 26.79 -20.88 -20.28
C THR A 422 26.14 -20.56 -18.92
N ALA A 423 24.85 -20.24 -18.92
CA ALA A 423 24.09 -20.09 -17.67
C ALA A 423 24.08 -21.37 -16.84
N GLN A 424 24.04 -22.54 -17.48
CA GLN A 424 24.17 -23.84 -16.84
C GLN A 424 25.50 -24.02 -16.10
N ASP A 425 26.63 -23.70 -16.80
CA ASP A 425 27.96 -23.75 -16.17
C ASP A 425 28.03 -22.80 -14.96
N ALA A 426 27.44 -21.60 -15.08
CA ALA A 426 27.39 -20.62 -14.03
C ALA A 426 26.57 -21.09 -12.81
N VAL A 427 25.48 -21.85 -13.04
CA VAL A 427 24.70 -22.50 -11.96
C VAL A 427 25.58 -23.51 -11.23
N HIS A 428 26.25 -24.41 -11.95
CA HIS A 428 27.17 -25.40 -11.38
C HIS A 428 28.29 -24.75 -10.54
N LEU A 429 28.91 -23.72 -11.09
CA LEU A 429 29.97 -22.96 -10.38
C LEU A 429 29.41 -22.28 -9.12
N THR A 430 28.21 -21.74 -9.19
CA THR A 430 27.56 -21.05 -8.09
C THR A 430 27.25 -22.02 -6.93
N ILE A 431 26.63 -23.17 -7.22
CA ILE A 431 26.33 -24.22 -6.22
C ILE A 431 27.60 -24.66 -5.51
N ARG A 432 28.68 -24.93 -6.27
CA ARG A 432 29.98 -25.31 -5.71
C ARG A 432 30.60 -24.20 -4.83
N LYS A 433 30.55 -22.93 -5.27
CA LYS A 433 31.12 -21.82 -4.49
C LYS A 433 30.34 -21.55 -3.22
N PHE A 434 29.00 -21.73 -3.21
CA PHE A 434 28.19 -21.59 -2.01
C PHE A 434 28.20 -22.83 -1.11
N LYS A 435 28.87 -23.91 -1.54
CA LYS A 435 28.94 -25.19 -0.80
C LYS A 435 27.55 -25.74 -0.44
N ILE A 436 26.66 -25.74 -1.44
CA ILE A 436 25.33 -26.33 -1.29
C ILE A 436 25.48 -27.82 -1.58
N ASP A 437 25.67 -28.61 -0.52
CA ASP A 437 25.80 -30.04 -0.61
C ASP A 437 24.46 -30.69 -1.04
N ASP A 438 24.49 -31.72 -1.84
CA ASP A 438 23.34 -32.51 -2.31
C ASP A 438 22.33 -31.76 -3.23
N ALA A 439 22.74 -30.63 -3.82
CA ALA A 439 21.90 -29.90 -4.73
C ALA A 439 21.98 -30.50 -6.17
N ASP A 440 20.84 -30.90 -6.75
CA ASP A 440 20.74 -31.15 -8.18
C ASP A 440 20.81 -29.83 -8.94
N PRO A 441 21.85 -29.60 -9.77
CA PRO A 441 21.97 -28.35 -10.54
C PRO A 441 20.77 -28.08 -11.45
N ASN A 442 20.08 -29.10 -11.93
CA ASN A 442 18.91 -28.97 -12.80
C ASN A 442 17.68 -28.43 -12.07
N ALA A 443 17.65 -28.53 -10.75
CA ALA A 443 16.62 -27.94 -9.92
C ALA A 443 16.78 -26.42 -9.72
N TYR A 444 17.82 -25.82 -10.29
CA TYR A 444 18.12 -24.39 -10.13
C TYR A 444 18.28 -23.68 -11.47
N SER A 445 17.91 -22.43 -11.50
CA SER A 445 18.12 -21.49 -12.61
C SER A 445 18.91 -20.28 -12.16
N LEU A 446 19.63 -19.66 -13.12
CA LEU A 446 20.29 -18.36 -12.92
C LEU A 446 19.35 -17.24 -13.36
N VAL A 447 19.01 -16.34 -12.45
CA VAL A 447 18.10 -15.21 -12.72
C VAL A 447 18.87 -13.91 -12.67
N GLN A 448 18.84 -13.15 -13.77
CA GLN A 448 19.30 -11.78 -13.81
C GLN A 448 18.26 -10.86 -13.16
N VAL A 449 18.69 -10.03 -12.22
CA VAL A 449 17.83 -9.05 -11.54
C VAL A 449 18.39 -7.66 -11.72
N LEU A 450 17.60 -6.76 -12.28
CA LEU A 450 17.92 -5.35 -12.47
C LEU A 450 17.13 -4.50 -11.47
N LEU A 451 17.82 -3.68 -10.68
CA LEU A 451 17.27 -2.84 -9.62
C LEU A 451 16.99 -1.38 -10.06
N ASP A 452 16.93 -1.11 -11.35
CA ASP A 452 16.70 0.23 -11.89
C ASP A 452 15.21 0.59 -11.90
N LYS A 453 14.82 1.61 -11.12
CA LYS A 453 13.43 2.10 -10.97
C LYS A 453 12.41 1.04 -10.54
N GLY A 454 12.87 -0.02 -9.94
CA GLY A 454 12.07 -1.16 -9.51
C GLY A 454 12.91 -2.42 -9.41
N VAL A 455 12.27 -3.55 -9.57
CA VAL A 455 12.93 -4.86 -9.62
C VAL A 455 12.42 -5.58 -10.86
N THR A 456 13.31 -5.78 -11.83
CA THR A 456 13.01 -6.55 -13.05
C THR A 456 13.82 -7.85 -13.02
N GLU A 457 13.16 -8.96 -13.23
CA GLU A 457 13.75 -10.29 -13.21
C GLU A 457 13.71 -10.91 -14.61
N HIS A 458 14.79 -11.59 -14.99
CA HIS A 458 14.89 -12.36 -16.23
C HIS A 458 15.57 -13.69 -15.96
N VAL A 459 14.83 -14.78 -16.15
CA VAL A 459 15.35 -16.15 -16.01
C VAL A 459 16.18 -16.47 -17.24
N LEU A 460 17.44 -16.84 -17.05
CA LEU A 460 18.32 -17.18 -18.14
C LEU A 460 18.03 -18.59 -18.68
N ALA A 461 17.97 -18.72 -19.99
CA ALA A 461 17.99 -20.01 -20.64
C ALA A 461 19.34 -20.71 -20.45
N TRP A 462 19.39 -22.05 -20.44
CA TRP A 462 20.60 -22.83 -20.19
C TRP A 462 21.80 -22.44 -21.11
N ASN A 463 21.49 -22.07 -22.35
CA ASN A 463 22.49 -21.70 -23.36
C ASN A 463 22.85 -20.19 -23.34
N ASP A 464 22.17 -19.38 -22.53
CA ASP A 464 22.48 -17.96 -22.41
C ASP A 464 23.90 -17.78 -21.85
N ARG A 465 24.56 -16.69 -22.29
CA ARG A 465 25.93 -16.40 -21.90
C ARG A 465 25.98 -15.18 -20.97
N PRO A 466 26.13 -15.36 -19.65
CA PRO A 466 26.14 -14.27 -18.66
C PRO A 466 27.21 -13.24 -18.96
N TRP A 467 28.35 -13.64 -19.56
CA TRP A 467 29.40 -12.73 -19.99
C TRP A 467 28.91 -11.72 -21.05
N ALA A 468 28.21 -12.18 -22.06
CA ALA A 468 27.63 -11.33 -23.10
C ALA A 468 26.60 -10.36 -22.54
N ILE A 469 25.70 -10.86 -21.68
CA ILE A 469 24.65 -10.08 -21.02
C ILE A 469 25.28 -8.94 -20.22
N ILE A 470 26.25 -9.25 -19.34
CA ILE A 470 26.83 -8.22 -18.47
C ILE A 470 27.65 -7.19 -19.24
N ASN A 471 28.32 -7.58 -20.33
CA ASN A 471 29.06 -6.64 -21.16
C ASN A 471 28.14 -5.71 -21.98
N ASN A 472 27.00 -6.22 -22.45
CA ASN A 472 25.99 -5.39 -23.11
C ASN A 472 25.42 -4.36 -22.14
N VAL A 473 25.00 -4.80 -20.93
CA VAL A 473 24.52 -3.90 -19.88
C VAL A 473 25.57 -2.84 -19.52
N ARG A 474 26.86 -3.22 -19.44
CA ARG A 474 27.96 -2.31 -19.14
C ARG A 474 28.14 -1.23 -20.22
N LYS A 475 28.02 -1.58 -21.52
CA LYS A 475 28.06 -0.65 -22.63
C LYS A 475 26.86 0.28 -22.68
N ASP A 476 25.69 -0.24 -22.36
CA ASP A 476 24.45 0.53 -22.42
C ASP A 476 24.31 1.52 -21.26
N SER A 477 24.66 1.11 -20.02
CA SER A 477 24.64 1.98 -18.85
C SER A 477 25.49 1.41 -17.72
N LEU A 478 26.48 2.16 -17.26
CA LEU A 478 27.27 1.81 -16.08
C LEU A 478 26.41 1.76 -14.80
N ARG A 479 25.39 2.60 -14.72
CA ARG A 479 24.45 2.59 -13.61
C ARG A 479 23.64 1.29 -13.58
N GLN A 480 23.09 0.87 -14.72
CA GLN A 480 22.36 -0.40 -14.81
C GLN A 480 23.30 -1.58 -14.52
N TYR A 481 24.55 -1.53 -15.00
CA TYR A 481 25.54 -2.54 -14.64
C TYR A 481 25.74 -2.66 -13.12
N LYS A 482 25.86 -1.53 -12.40
CA LYS A 482 25.96 -1.53 -10.93
C LYS A 482 24.67 -2.01 -10.22
N MET A 483 23.54 -1.86 -10.87
CA MET A 483 22.22 -2.30 -10.38
C MET A 483 21.88 -3.74 -10.81
N THR A 484 22.71 -4.37 -11.63
CA THR A 484 22.49 -5.75 -12.11
C THR A 484 23.10 -6.76 -11.15
N ARG A 485 22.33 -7.80 -10.85
CA ARG A 485 22.69 -8.93 -10.00
C ARG A 485 22.24 -10.22 -10.63
N PHE A 486 22.81 -11.32 -10.15
CA PHE A 486 22.33 -12.66 -10.49
C PHE A 486 21.92 -13.40 -9.21
N TYR A 487 20.84 -14.17 -9.30
CA TYR A 487 20.36 -14.98 -8.21
C TYR A 487 20.31 -16.45 -8.62
N LEU A 488 20.76 -17.33 -7.72
CA LEU A 488 20.48 -18.75 -7.83
C LEU A 488 19.06 -19.00 -7.30
N ARG A 489 18.16 -19.51 -8.14
CA ARG A 489 16.75 -19.73 -7.81
C ARG A 489 16.34 -21.16 -8.11
N GLN A 490 15.52 -21.75 -7.25
CA GLN A 490 14.90 -23.05 -7.56
C GLN A 490 13.95 -22.88 -8.75
N THR A 491 13.97 -23.89 -9.66
CA THR A 491 13.15 -23.92 -10.87
C THR A 491 11.67 -24.15 -10.51
N GLU A 492 11.41 -25.02 -9.52
CA GLU A 492 10.05 -25.23 -9.02
C GLU A 492 9.57 -24.03 -8.22
N ASP A 493 8.32 -23.62 -8.48
CA ASP A 493 7.67 -22.57 -7.69
C ASP A 493 7.29 -23.15 -6.32
N PRO A 494 7.81 -22.58 -5.21
CA PRO A 494 7.49 -23.04 -3.87
C PRO A 494 6.00 -22.90 -3.50
N HIS A 495 5.25 -22.11 -4.26
CA HIS A 495 3.81 -21.91 -4.04
C HIS A 495 2.95 -22.96 -4.73
N GLY A 496 3.57 -23.90 -5.48
CA GLY A 496 2.89 -24.88 -6.29
C GLY A 496 2.45 -24.31 -7.66
N PRO A 497 1.83 -25.14 -8.49
CA PRO A 497 1.52 -24.79 -9.87
C PRO A 497 0.33 -23.85 -10.04
N CYS A 498 -0.48 -23.61 -9.00
CA CYS A 498 -1.73 -22.88 -9.13
C CYS A 498 -1.58 -21.37 -8.90
N ILE A 499 -1.93 -20.59 -9.93
CA ILE A 499 -1.96 -19.13 -9.90
C ILE A 499 -3.41 -18.68 -9.95
N ALA A 500 -3.86 -17.91 -8.97
CA ALA A 500 -5.23 -17.42 -8.86
C ALA A 500 -5.36 -15.99 -9.39
N LEU A 501 -6.23 -15.79 -10.37
CA LEU A 501 -6.61 -14.50 -10.92
C LEU A 501 -8.08 -14.20 -10.57
N PHE A 502 -8.33 -13.14 -9.82
CA PHE A 502 -9.69 -12.61 -9.62
C PHE A 502 -10.06 -11.74 -10.81
N VAL A 503 -11.20 -12.06 -11.43
CA VAL A 503 -11.80 -11.28 -12.53
C VAL A 503 -13.10 -10.68 -12.02
N GLY A 504 -13.28 -9.39 -12.21
CA GLY A 504 -14.48 -8.67 -11.76
C GLY A 504 -15.00 -7.69 -12.81
N ARG A 505 -16.14 -7.06 -12.50
CA ARG A 505 -16.89 -6.17 -13.39
C ARG A 505 -17.51 -6.89 -14.59
N LEU A 506 -17.72 -8.17 -14.49
CA LEU A 506 -18.62 -8.90 -15.38
C LEU A 506 -20.08 -8.58 -15.01
N LYS A 507 -21.02 -8.91 -15.87
CA LYS A 507 -22.45 -8.81 -15.57
C LYS A 507 -22.79 -9.81 -14.45
N ASP A 508 -23.61 -9.38 -13.51
CA ASP A 508 -24.16 -10.19 -12.44
C ASP A 508 -25.20 -11.19 -12.97
N ASP A 509 -25.53 -12.17 -12.16
CA ASP A 509 -26.57 -13.19 -12.38
C ASP A 509 -26.49 -14.00 -13.69
N LEU A 510 -25.29 -14.07 -14.30
CA LEU A 510 -25.03 -14.95 -15.43
C LEU A 510 -24.75 -16.37 -14.96
N SER A 511 -25.19 -17.38 -15.74
CA SER A 511 -24.81 -18.77 -15.49
C SER A 511 -23.29 -19.00 -15.70
N GLN A 512 -22.73 -20.01 -15.06
CA GLN A 512 -21.31 -20.39 -15.26
C GLN A 512 -20.94 -20.54 -16.73
N ARG A 513 -21.81 -21.16 -17.55
CA ARG A 513 -21.57 -21.35 -19.00
C ARG A 513 -21.47 -20.03 -19.75
N GLN A 514 -22.25 -19.02 -19.35
CA GLN A 514 -22.16 -17.68 -19.94
C GLN A 514 -20.87 -16.98 -19.56
N TYR A 515 -20.44 -17.07 -18.29
CA TYR A 515 -19.13 -16.54 -17.86
C TYR A 515 -17.99 -17.22 -18.62
N GLU A 516 -18.01 -18.55 -18.73
CA GLU A 516 -17.00 -19.30 -19.49
C GLU A 516 -16.96 -18.87 -20.97
N LYS A 517 -18.12 -18.64 -21.59
CA LYS A 517 -18.19 -18.18 -22.97
C LYS A 517 -17.56 -16.80 -23.14
N ILE A 518 -17.93 -15.83 -22.31
CA ILE A 518 -17.36 -14.47 -22.33
C ILE A 518 -15.84 -14.52 -22.18
N LEU A 519 -15.35 -15.30 -21.22
CA LEU A 519 -13.91 -15.42 -20.98
C LEU A 519 -13.18 -16.14 -22.12
N LEU A 520 -13.80 -17.14 -22.75
CA LEU A 520 -13.22 -17.81 -23.93
C LEU A 520 -13.17 -16.90 -25.16
N ASP A 521 -14.16 -16.02 -25.33
CA ASP A 521 -14.17 -15.03 -26.41
C ASP A 521 -13.02 -14.00 -26.23
N ILE A 522 -12.67 -13.66 -24.97
CA ILE A 522 -11.57 -12.74 -24.62
C ILE A 522 -10.21 -13.42 -24.73
N LEU A 523 -10.05 -14.60 -24.13
CA LEU A 523 -8.76 -15.28 -23.97
C LEU A 523 -8.40 -16.21 -25.13
N GLY A 524 -9.39 -16.69 -25.87
CA GLY A 524 -9.21 -17.77 -26.82
C GLY A 524 -8.98 -19.12 -26.14
N ARG A 525 -8.93 -20.19 -26.94
CA ARG A 525 -8.73 -21.55 -26.42
C ARG A 525 -7.33 -21.80 -25.87
N GLU A 526 -6.34 -21.12 -26.39
CA GLU A 526 -4.93 -21.30 -26.01
C GLU A 526 -4.61 -20.81 -24.59
N LEU A 527 -5.28 -19.73 -24.14
CA LEU A 527 -5.10 -19.13 -22.83
C LEU A 527 -6.17 -19.56 -21.82
N ARG A 528 -6.86 -20.66 -22.10
CA ARG A 528 -7.88 -21.19 -21.19
C ARG A 528 -7.29 -21.52 -19.83
N TRP A 529 -8.02 -21.17 -18.78
CA TRP A 529 -7.71 -21.48 -17.37
C TRP A 529 -7.77 -22.99 -17.10
N SER A 530 -7.13 -23.45 -16.02
CA SER A 530 -7.15 -24.86 -15.60
C SER A 530 -8.47 -25.20 -14.91
N SER A 531 -8.96 -24.33 -14.04
CA SER A 531 -10.26 -24.46 -13.36
C SER A 531 -10.78 -23.10 -12.90
N ILE A 532 -12.07 -23.03 -12.57
CA ILE A 532 -12.69 -21.91 -11.87
C ILE A 532 -12.87 -22.36 -10.41
N ASP A 533 -12.26 -21.64 -9.47
CA ASP A 533 -12.27 -21.99 -8.05
C ASP A 533 -13.50 -21.40 -7.31
N ALA A 534 -13.92 -20.21 -7.70
CA ALA A 534 -15.09 -19.55 -7.12
C ALA A 534 -15.82 -18.70 -8.16
N ILE A 535 -17.15 -18.64 -8.09
CA ILE A 535 -17.99 -17.72 -8.86
C ILE A 535 -18.91 -16.99 -7.90
N TYR A 536 -18.90 -15.67 -7.97
CA TYR A 536 -19.74 -14.77 -7.18
C TYR A 536 -20.81 -14.17 -8.10
N TYR A 537 -21.88 -14.91 -8.30
CA TYR A 537 -22.95 -14.60 -9.27
C TYR A 537 -23.55 -13.22 -9.07
N GLU A 538 -23.92 -12.87 -7.82
CA GLU A 538 -24.52 -11.59 -7.44
C GLU A 538 -23.60 -10.37 -7.67
N TYR A 539 -22.31 -10.59 -7.90
CA TYR A 539 -21.30 -9.52 -7.99
C TYR A 539 -20.55 -9.50 -9.32
N GLY A 540 -20.91 -10.39 -10.25
CA GLY A 540 -20.21 -10.50 -11.53
C GLY A 540 -18.70 -10.68 -11.36
N GLY A 541 -18.29 -11.53 -10.42
CA GLY A 541 -16.89 -11.78 -10.09
C GLY A 541 -16.57 -13.28 -10.01
N LEU A 542 -15.36 -13.68 -10.37
CA LEU A 542 -14.91 -15.08 -10.29
C LEU A 542 -13.40 -15.20 -10.12
N VAL A 543 -12.93 -16.37 -9.72
CA VAL A 543 -11.52 -16.69 -9.55
C VAL A 543 -11.12 -17.81 -10.50
N LEU A 544 -10.16 -17.49 -11.38
CA LEU A 544 -9.56 -18.41 -12.35
C LEU A 544 -8.25 -18.97 -11.80
N LEU A 545 -8.07 -20.28 -11.89
CA LEU A 545 -6.81 -20.95 -11.58
C LEU A 545 -6.04 -21.30 -12.85
N PHE A 546 -4.74 -21.05 -12.83
CA PHE A 546 -3.80 -21.41 -13.88
C PHE A 546 -2.66 -22.24 -13.29
N ASP A 547 -2.28 -23.29 -13.97
CA ASP A 547 -1.14 -24.14 -13.65
C ASP A 547 0.16 -23.73 -14.37
N ASN A 548 0.05 -22.85 -15.36
CA ASN A 548 1.17 -22.37 -16.17
C ASN A 548 1.37 -20.85 -16.00
N PRO A 549 2.55 -20.41 -15.51
CA PRO A 549 2.86 -18.99 -15.28
C PRO A 549 2.79 -18.12 -16.54
N GLU A 550 3.26 -18.62 -17.68
CA GLU A 550 3.22 -17.85 -18.94
C GLU A 550 1.79 -17.65 -19.44
N LYS A 551 0.95 -18.70 -19.35
CA LYS A 551 -0.48 -18.58 -19.68
C LYS A 551 -1.17 -17.58 -18.74
N ALA A 552 -0.91 -17.66 -17.45
CA ALA A 552 -1.47 -16.76 -16.47
C ALA A 552 -1.07 -15.30 -16.74
N ALA A 553 0.20 -15.04 -17.09
CA ALA A 553 0.70 -13.71 -17.42
C ALA A 553 0.02 -13.13 -18.67
N LYS A 554 -0.09 -13.92 -19.73
CA LYS A 554 -0.78 -13.53 -20.96
C LYS A 554 -2.27 -13.29 -20.72
N ALA A 555 -2.93 -14.20 -19.99
CA ALA A 555 -4.33 -14.06 -19.61
C ALA A 555 -4.57 -12.79 -18.78
N PHE A 556 -3.71 -12.49 -17.81
CA PHE A 556 -3.75 -11.25 -17.03
C PHE A 556 -3.73 -10.02 -17.92
N HIS A 557 -2.81 -9.95 -18.90
CA HIS A 557 -2.74 -8.83 -19.85
C HIS A 557 -3.99 -8.73 -20.73
N CYS A 558 -4.42 -9.86 -21.33
CA CYS A 558 -5.62 -9.86 -22.17
C CYS A 558 -6.87 -9.39 -21.41
N ILE A 559 -7.10 -9.87 -20.19
CA ILE A 559 -8.26 -9.47 -19.38
C ILE A 559 -8.14 -8.01 -18.96
N SER A 560 -6.92 -7.52 -18.60
CA SER A 560 -6.72 -6.14 -18.16
C SER A 560 -6.99 -5.10 -19.25
N GLU A 561 -6.87 -5.49 -20.52
CA GLU A 561 -7.14 -4.65 -21.71
C GLU A 561 -8.56 -4.84 -22.27
N ALA A 562 -9.24 -5.92 -21.85
CA ALA A 562 -10.57 -6.26 -22.34
C ALA A 562 -11.66 -5.39 -21.69
N SER A 563 -12.73 -5.14 -22.47
CA SER A 563 -13.95 -4.49 -22.01
C SER A 563 -15.16 -5.38 -22.30
N PHE A 564 -16.13 -5.36 -21.41
CA PHE A 564 -17.40 -6.04 -21.55
C PHE A 564 -18.54 -5.05 -21.28
N GLU A 565 -19.51 -4.91 -22.18
CA GLU A 565 -20.60 -3.92 -22.11
C GLU A 565 -20.08 -2.51 -21.75
N ASP A 566 -19.08 -2.01 -22.50
CA ASP A 566 -18.41 -0.70 -22.33
C ASP A 566 -17.70 -0.49 -20.97
N LYS A 567 -17.64 -1.51 -20.13
CA LYS A 567 -16.90 -1.50 -18.86
C LYS A 567 -15.58 -2.27 -19.00
N GLN A 568 -14.46 -1.62 -18.72
CA GLN A 568 -13.17 -2.31 -18.66
C GLN A 568 -13.19 -3.34 -17.53
N LEU A 569 -12.82 -4.58 -17.87
CA LEU A 569 -12.72 -5.65 -16.89
C LEU A 569 -11.61 -5.37 -15.89
N MET A 570 -11.73 -5.96 -14.75
CA MET A 570 -10.74 -5.87 -13.69
C MET A 570 -10.14 -7.24 -13.45
N VAL A 571 -8.82 -7.29 -13.36
CA VAL A 571 -8.10 -8.51 -12.99
C VAL A 571 -7.09 -8.22 -11.90
N LEU A 572 -7.02 -9.10 -10.89
CA LEU A 572 -6.07 -9.03 -9.78
C LEU A 572 -5.37 -10.37 -9.63
N LEU A 573 -4.06 -10.34 -9.45
CA LEU A 573 -3.30 -11.50 -9.01
C LEU A 573 -3.48 -11.66 -7.51
N LEU A 574 -3.99 -12.79 -7.06
CA LEU A 574 -4.26 -13.04 -5.65
C LEU A 574 -3.06 -13.66 -4.94
N PRO A 575 -2.67 -13.14 -3.76
CA PRO A 575 -1.68 -13.81 -2.91
C PRO A 575 -2.27 -15.09 -2.30
N TYR A 576 -1.39 -16.02 -1.98
CA TYR A 576 -1.74 -17.25 -1.27
C TYR A 576 -1.30 -17.14 0.18
N LEU A 577 -2.19 -17.42 1.13
CA LEU A 577 -1.86 -17.50 2.55
C LEU A 577 -1.58 -18.94 2.96
N GLN A 578 -0.58 -19.12 3.80
CA GLN A 578 -0.16 -20.39 4.37
C GLN A 578 -0.49 -20.43 5.87
N PRO A 579 -1.70 -20.87 6.27
CA PRO A 579 -2.13 -20.83 7.69
C PRO A 579 -1.23 -21.65 8.62
N HIS A 580 -0.62 -22.73 8.11
CA HIS A 580 0.28 -23.59 8.88
C HIS A 580 1.60 -22.92 9.31
N LEU A 581 1.95 -21.76 8.68
CA LEU A 581 3.12 -20.95 9.06
C LEU A 581 2.76 -19.81 10.01
N MET A 582 1.48 -19.66 10.35
CA MET A 582 1.04 -18.68 11.33
C MET A 582 1.22 -19.23 12.76
N PRO A 583 1.55 -18.39 13.75
CA PRO A 583 1.61 -18.81 15.16
C PRO A 583 0.25 -19.34 15.64
N GLU A 584 0.27 -20.29 16.58
CA GLU A 584 -0.95 -20.77 17.24
C GLU A 584 -1.70 -19.61 17.92
N HIS A 585 -3.03 -19.64 17.90
CA HIS A 585 -3.92 -18.61 18.46
C HIS A 585 -3.78 -17.20 17.84
N PHE A 586 -3.18 -17.12 16.66
CA PHE A 586 -3.00 -15.88 15.93
C PHE A 586 -4.29 -15.46 15.20
N ASN A 587 -4.65 -14.17 15.32
CA ASN A 587 -5.86 -13.60 14.72
C ASN A 587 -5.51 -12.42 13.82
N PRO A 588 -5.02 -12.63 12.58
CA PRO A 588 -4.66 -11.55 11.67
C PRO A 588 -5.87 -10.64 11.38
N LEU A 589 -5.61 -9.37 11.12
CA LEU A 589 -6.62 -8.39 10.79
C LEU A 589 -6.73 -8.24 9.28
N LEU A 590 -7.91 -8.51 8.71
CA LEU A 590 -8.25 -8.17 7.33
C LEU A 590 -8.86 -6.76 7.31
N VAL A 591 -8.29 -5.85 6.52
CA VAL A 591 -8.72 -4.45 6.48
C VAL A 591 -9.32 -4.11 5.12
N PHE A 592 -10.55 -3.62 5.13
CA PHE A 592 -11.27 -3.09 3.98
C PHE A 592 -11.41 -1.58 4.07
N VAL A 593 -11.04 -0.88 3.02
CA VAL A 593 -11.15 0.59 2.99
C VAL A 593 -11.93 1.06 1.77
N ASN A 594 -13.08 1.69 2.03
CA ASN A 594 -13.82 2.41 1.01
C ASN A 594 -13.21 3.81 0.85
N VAL A 595 -12.36 3.97 -0.16
CA VAL A 595 -11.61 5.21 -0.38
C VAL A 595 -12.48 6.38 -0.82
N LYS A 596 -13.67 6.12 -1.36
CA LYS A 596 -14.65 7.15 -1.79
C LYS A 596 -15.48 7.67 -0.62
N SER A 597 -15.54 6.94 0.49
CA SER A 597 -16.31 7.32 1.66
C SER A 597 -15.75 8.56 2.36
N GLY A 598 -16.63 9.37 2.95
CA GLY A 598 -16.25 10.46 3.84
C GLY A 598 -15.43 11.59 3.23
N GLY A 599 -15.60 11.89 1.94
CA GLY A 599 -14.80 12.92 1.26
C GLY A 599 -13.37 12.47 0.97
N CYS A 600 -13.21 11.21 0.57
CA CYS A 600 -11.93 10.61 0.15
C CYS A 600 -10.88 10.44 1.26
N GLN A 601 -11.27 10.48 2.54
CA GLN A 601 -10.35 10.24 3.67
C GLN A 601 -9.77 8.81 3.70
N GLY A 602 -10.41 7.86 3.01
CA GLY A 602 -9.96 6.47 2.95
C GLY A 602 -8.57 6.29 2.31
N TYR A 603 -8.14 7.16 1.38
CA TYR A 603 -6.80 7.07 0.77
C TYR A 603 -5.66 7.18 1.77
N GLU A 604 -5.79 8.10 2.74
CA GLU A 604 -4.80 8.25 3.80
C GLU A 604 -4.76 7.02 4.72
N LEU A 605 -5.92 6.43 5.01
CA LEU A 605 -6.02 5.22 5.82
C LEU A 605 -5.43 3.99 5.14
N VAL A 606 -5.65 3.80 3.83
CA VAL A 606 -5.01 2.70 3.07
C VAL A 606 -3.49 2.77 3.21
N THR A 607 -2.90 3.95 2.95
CA THR A 607 -1.45 4.15 3.06
C THR A 607 -0.96 3.94 4.49
N ALA A 608 -1.68 4.50 5.48
CA ALA A 608 -1.31 4.37 6.88
C ALA A 608 -1.35 2.92 7.38
N PHE A 609 -2.39 2.16 7.02
CA PHE A 609 -2.51 0.77 7.44
C PHE A 609 -1.53 -0.15 6.70
N ARG A 610 -1.28 0.05 5.40
CA ARG A 610 -0.24 -0.70 4.66
C ARG A 610 1.16 -0.50 5.23
N LYS A 611 1.42 0.68 5.76
CA LYS A 611 2.66 0.97 6.47
C LYS A 611 2.75 0.24 7.80
N LEU A 612 1.68 0.24 8.60
CA LEU A 612 1.63 -0.34 9.94
C LEU A 612 1.49 -1.86 9.94
N LEU A 613 0.77 -2.41 8.99
CA LEU A 613 0.47 -3.84 8.84
C LEU A 613 1.24 -4.46 7.66
N ASN A 614 1.01 -5.74 7.40
CA ASN A 614 1.39 -6.35 6.13
C ASN A 614 0.49 -5.77 5.02
N PRO A 615 1.04 -5.23 3.92
CA PRO A 615 0.22 -4.65 2.85
C PRO A 615 -0.83 -5.61 2.27
N HIS A 616 -0.57 -6.92 2.29
CA HIS A 616 -1.49 -7.94 1.77
C HIS A 616 -2.72 -8.21 2.65
N GLN A 617 -2.83 -7.58 3.81
CA GLN A 617 -4.04 -7.62 4.62
C GLN A 617 -4.90 -6.34 4.51
N VAL A 618 -4.53 -5.39 3.62
CA VAL A 618 -5.22 -4.10 3.46
C VAL A 618 -5.71 -3.94 2.02
N PHE A 619 -7.01 -4.04 1.83
CA PHE A 619 -7.67 -4.00 0.53
C PHE A 619 -8.43 -2.69 0.33
N ASN A 620 -8.24 -2.08 -0.85
CA ASN A 620 -9.05 -0.97 -1.31
C ASN A 620 -10.29 -1.53 -2.02
N LEU A 621 -11.48 -1.18 -1.54
CA LEU A 621 -12.75 -1.71 -2.05
C LEU A 621 -13.09 -1.26 -3.49
N ASP A 622 -12.39 -0.28 -4.06
CA ASP A 622 -12.53 0.06 -5.49
C ASP A 622 -12.07 -1.08 -6.43
N PHE A 623 -11.32 -2.05 -5.88
CA PHE A 623 -10.78 -3.19 -6.63
C PHE A 623 -11.44 -4.50 -6.20
N GLY A 624 -12.60 -4.79 -6.77
CA GLY A 624 -13.34 -6.03 -6.55
C GLY A 624 -14.12 -6.11 -5.24
N GLY A 625 -14.26 -4.99 -4.54
CA GLY A 625 -14.98 -4.95 -3.27
C GLY A 625 -14.30 -5.81 -2.18
N PRO A 626 -15.08 -6.38 -1.26
CA PRO A 626 -14.59 -7.27 -0.22
C PRO A 626 -14.13 -8.64 -0.71
N LEU A 627 -14.65 -9.12 -1.85
CA LEU A 627 -14.47 -10.50 -2.33
C LEU A 627 -13.01 -10.95 -2.47
N PRO A 628 -12.08 -10.16 -3.08
CA PRO A 628 -10.69 -10.58 -3.20
C PRO A 628 -10.03 -10.84 -1.85
N GLY A 629 -10.27 -9.96 -0.87
CA GLY A 629 -9.72 -10.11 0.48
C GLY A 629 -10.31 -11.27 1.23
N LEU A 630 -11.62 -11.47 1.16
CA LEU A 630 -12.32 -12.60 1.77
C LEU A 630 -11.86 -13.93 1.16
N TYR A 631 -11.72 -13.99 -0.17
CA TYR A 631 -11.18 -15.16 -0.85
C TYR A 631 -9.76 -15.52 -0.36
N VAL A 632 -8.88 -14.52 -0.27
CA VAL A 632 -7.49 -14.72 0.20
C VAL A 632 -7.45 -15.27 1.63
N PHE A 633 -8.36 -14.81 2.50
CA PHE A 633 -8.42 -15.22 3.91
C PHE A 633 -9.31 -16.47 4.17
N ARG A 634 -9.99 -17.04 3.16
CA ARG A 634 -10.99 -18.11 3.35
C ARG A 634 -10.49 -19.36 4.09
N HIS A 635 -9.20 -19.63 4.07
CA HIS A 635 -8.59 -20.78 4.76
C HIS A 635 -7.91 -20.42 6.08
N VAL A 636 -7.94 -19.15 6.51
CA VAL A 636 -7.43 -18.72 7.82
C VAL A 636 -8.47 -19.05 8.88
N PRO A 637 -8.16 -19.91 9.87
CA PRO A 637 -9.18 -20.40 10.83
C PRO A 637 -9.82 -19.30 11.66
N TYR A 638 -9.02 -18.32 12.09
CA TYR A 638 -9.45 -17.21 12.93
C TYR A 638 -8.80 -15.92 12.42
N TYR A 639 -9.62 -14.92 12.13
CA TYR A 639 -9.17 -13.59 11.79
C TYR A 639 -10.22 -12.55 12.18
N LYS A 640 -9.84 -11.28 12.22
CA LYS A 640 -10.73 -10.14 12.45
C LYS A 640 -10.87 -9.33 11.17
N ILE A 641 -11.98 -8.62 11.01
CA ILE A 641 -12.20 -7.68 9.90
C ILE A 641 -12.28 -6.27 10.45
N LEU A 642 -11.64 -5.31 9.77
CA LEU A 642 -11.79 -3.88 10.00
C LEU A 642 -12.35 -3.22 8.74
N VAL A 643 -13.55 -2.67 8.82
CA VAL A 643 -14.20 -1.96 7.71
C VAL A 643 -14.07 -0.45 7.92
N CYS A 644 -13.38 0.22 6.99
CA CYS A 644 -13.27 1.68 6.96
C CYS A 644 -14.29 2.20 5.93
N GLY A 645 -15.46 2.59 6.40
CA GLY A 645 -16.59 2.98 5.55
C GLY A 645 -17.79 3.49 6.34
N GLY A 646 -18.92 3.67 5.69
CA GLY A 646 -20.21 3.91 6.29
C GLY A 646 -21.02 2.63 6.50
N ASP A 647 -22.25 2.77 7.00
CA ASP A 647 -23.14 1.64 7.28
C ASP A 647 -23.38 0.75 6.04
N GLY A 648 -23.58 1.33 4.86
CA GLY A 648 -23.71 0.57 3.60
C GLY A 648 -22.45 -0.23 3.24
N THR A 649 -21.24 0.27 3.53
CA THR A 649 -19.99 -0.50 3.33
C THR A 649 -19.90 -1.70 4.26
N VAL A 650 -20.39 -1.55 5.50
CA VAL A 650 -20.47 -2.65 6.46
C VAL A 650 -21.46 -3.70 5.98
N GLY A 651 -22.67 -3.28 5.55
CA GLY A 651 -23.69 -4.16 4.98
C GLY A 651 -23.16 -4.94 3.77
N TRP A 652 -22.50 -4.26 2.81
CA TRP A 652 -21.86 -4.90 1.67
C TRP A 652 -20.81 -5.94 2.08
N THR A 653 -19.97 -5.61 3.06
CA THR A 653 -18.96 -6.55 3.57
C THR A 653 -19.59 -7.79 4.19
N LEU A 654 -20.68 -7.62 4.96
CA LEU A 654 -21.41 -8.73 5.56
C LEU A 654 -22.09 -9.62 4.51
N SER A 655 -22.69 -9.03 3.46
CA SER A 655 -23.29 -9.79 2.36
C SER A 655 -22.23 -10.60 1.58
N CYS A 656 -21.09 -10.00 1.27
CA CYS A 656 -19.98 -10.74 0.65
C CYS A 656 -19.42 -11.84 1.57
N LEU A 657 -19.38 -11.61 2.87
CA LEU A 657 -18.92 -12.61 3.86
C LEU A 657 -19.88 -13.80 3.92
N ASP A 658 -21.19 -13.57 3.80
CA ASP A 658 -22.18 -14.64 3.74
C ASP A 658 -21.97 -15.53 2.50
N ASN A 659 -21.70 -14.92 1.34
CA ASN A 659 -21.41 -15.64 0.09
C ASN A 659 -20.12 -16.49 0.16
N VAL A 660 -19.04 -15.91 0.71
CA VAL A 660 -17.74 -16.61 0.83
C VAL A 660 -17.74 -17.59 2.00
N GLY A 661 -18.53 -17.32 3.05
CA GLY A 661 -18.55 -18.10 4.28
C GLY A 661 -18.99 -19.55 4.14
N GLN A 662 -19.70 -19.89 3.05
CA GLN A 662 -20.14 -21.26 2.77
C GLN A 662 -18.96 -22.22 2.51
N ASP A 663 -17.89 -21.72 1.89
CA ASP A 663 -16.69 -22.50 1.54
C ASP A 663 -15.52 -22.25 2.51
N ALA A 664 -15.68 -21.31 3.47
CA ALA A 664 -14.62 -20.95 4.39
C ALA A 664 -14.44 -21.96 5.53
N LYS A 665 -13.20 -22.25 5.88
CA LYS A 665 -12.85 -23.07 7.07
C LYS A 665 -12.88 -22.27 8.37
N CYS A 666 -13.19 -20.97 8.34
CA CYS A 666 -13.22 -20.08 9.50
C CYS A 666 -14.63 -19.98 10.10
N GLN A 667 -14.66 -19.73 11.41
CA GLN A 667 -15.88 -19.22 12.06
C GLN A 667 -16.10 -17.77 11.60
N SER A 668 -17.35 -17.31 11.58
CA SER A 668 -17.69 -15.93 11.19
C SER A 668 -16.78 -14.91 11.86
N PRO A 669 -15.89 -14.20 11.12
CA PRO A 669 -14.89 -13.31 11.71
C PRO A 669 -15.56 -12.07 12.31
N PRO A 670 -15.14 -11.62 13.50
CA PRO A 670 -15.70 -10.44 14.13
C PRO A 670 -15.25 -9.16 13.42
N LEU A 671 -16.19 -8.21 13.23
CA LEU A 671 -16.04 -7.02 12.40
C LEU A 671 -16.00 -5.74 13.24
N ALA A 672 -14.94 -4.92 13.06
CA ALA A 672 -14.77 -3.58 13.61
C ALA A 672 -15.05 -2.51 12.55
N ILE A 673 -15.32 -1.27 12.96
CA ILE A 673 -15.68 -0.18 12.06
C ILE A 673 -14.81 1.06 12.31
N VAL A 674 -14.20 1.61 11.25
CA VAL A 674 -13.74 2.99 11.23
C VAL A 674 -14.76 3.83 10.47
N PRO A 675 -15.53 4.70 11.15
CA PRO A 675 -16.68 5.36 10.57
C PRO A 675 -16.29 6.48 9.61
N LEU A 676 -16.40 6.24 8.30
CA LEU A 676 -16.14 7.25 7.25
C LEU A 676 -17.42 7.82 6.64
N GLY A 677 -18.56 7.15 6.78
CA GLY A 677 -19.84 7.54 6.20
C GLY A 677 -20.47 8.80 6.82
N THR A 678 -21.64 9.16 6.33
CA THR A 678 -22.42 10.32 6.82
C THR A 678 -23.22 9.98 8.08
N GLY A 679 -23.87 8.81 8.11
CA GLY A 679 -24.70 8.32 9.25
C GLY A 679 -23.86 7.70 10.35
N ASN A 680 -23.25 6.58 10.05
CA ASN A 680 -22.43 5.76 10.94
C ASN A 680 -23.21 5.30 12.20
N ASP A 681 -24.47 4.91 12.01
CA ASP A 681 -25.36 4.57 13.12
C ASP A 681 -24.91 3.31 13.85
N LEU A 682 -24.51 2.26 13.12
CA LEU A 682 -23.95 1.04 13.70
C LEU A 682 -22.62 1.30 14.45
N ALA A 683 -21.73 2.11 13.86
CA ALA A 683 -20.47 2.47 14.49
C ALA A 683 -20.67 3.20 15.84
N ARG A 684 -21.71 4.03 15.95
CA ARG A 684 -22.08 4.72 17.20
C ARG A 684 -22.51 3.75 18.30
N VAL A 685 -23.39 2.80 17.96
CA VAL A 685 -23.88 1.76 18.90
C VAL A 685 -22.72 0.88 19.38
N LEU A 686 -21.79 0.57 18.49
CA LEU A 686 -20.57 -0.20 18.78
C LEU A 686 -19.44 0.63 19.41
N ARG A 687 -19.67 1.92 19.73
CA ARG A 687 -18.74 2.86 20.38
C ARG A 687 -17.51 3.25 19.53
N TRP A 688 -17.51 2.99 18.23
CA TRP A 688 -16.45 3.45 17.33
C TRP A 688 -16.51 4.96 17.04
N GLY A 689 -17.58 5.62 17.43
CA GLY A 689 -17.77 7.07 17.35
C GLY A 689 -18.59 7.52 16.15
N PRO A 690 -18.79 8.84 16.02
CA PRO A 690 -19.68 9.44 15.01
C PRO A 690 -19.02 9.59 13.64
N GLY A 691 -17.71 9.51 13.57
CA GLY A 691 -16.98 9.69 12.32
C GLY A 691 -15.50 9.97 12.52
N TYR A 692 -14.68 9.43 11.64
CA TYR A 692 -13.25 9.68 11.57
C TYR A 692 -12.99 11.14 11.17
N SER A 693 -12.12 11.84 11.91
CA SER A 693 -11.82 13.27 11.68
C SER A 693 -10.51 13.51 10.93
N GLY A 694 -9.71 12.46 10.74
CA GLY A 694 -8.35 12.56 10.23
C GLY A 694 -7.30 12.94 11.29
N ALA A 695 -7.73 13.29 12.49
CA ALA A 695 -6.83 13.64 13.62
C ALA A 695 -6.44 12.43 14.48
N GLU A 696 -7.17 11.33 14.36
CA GLU A 696 -6.91 10.09 15.09
C GLU A 696 -5.68 9.38 14.50
N ASP A 697 -4.74 9.01 15.37
CA ASP A 697 -3.59 8.21 14.97
C ASP A 697 -4.06 6.80 14.55
N PRO A 698 -3.77 6.36 13.31
CA PRO A 698 -4.11 5.02 12.82
C PRO A 698 -3.61 3.87 13.70
N LEU A 699 -2.47 4.04 14.38
CA LEU A 699 -1.97 3.08 15.35
C LEU A 699 -2.90 2.91 16.55
N ASN A 700 -3.53 3.98 17.03
CA ASN A 700 -4.49 3.91 18.11
C ASN A 700 -5.80 3.25 17.69
N LEU A 701 -6.22 3.43 16.43
CA LEU A 701 -7.36 2.70 15.87
C LEU A 701 -7.10 1.19 15.88
N LEU A 702 -5.91 0.73 15.47
CA LEU A 702 -5.54 -0.68 15.51
C LEU A 702 -5.47 -1.24 16.94
N ARG A 703 -4.98 -0.45 17.90
CA ARG A 703 -5.02 -0.83 19.33
C ARG A 703 -6.44 -0.99 19.84
N ASP A 704 -7.35 -0.07 19.46
CA ASP A 704 -8.76 -0.17 19.85
C ASP A 704 -9.40 -1.43 19.29
N VAL A 705 -8.99 -1.91 18.10
CA VAL A 705 -9.44 -3.18 17.50
C VAL A 705 -8.88 -4.39 18.27
N ILE A 706 -7.63 -4.33 18.75
CA ILE A 706 -7.05 -5.40 19.58
C ILE A 706 -7.83 -5.55 20.88
N ASP A 707 -8.14 -4.42 21.54
CA ASP A 707 -8.78 -4.35 22.86
C ASP A 707 -10.33 -4.46 22.79
N ALA A 708 -10.93 -4.63 21.60
CA ALA A 708 -12.37 -4.64 21.41
C ALA A 708 -13.02 -5.92 21.90
N GLU A 709 -14.25 -5.79 22.42
CA GLU A 709 -15.10 -6.87 22.90
C GLU A 709 -15.94 -7.45 21.76
N THR A 710 -16.06 -8.77 21.69
CA THR A 710 -16.89 -9.45 20.69
C THR A 710 -18.35 -9.46 21.16
N ILE A 711 -19.28 -9.09 20.28
CA ILE A 711 -20.73 -9.12 20.51
C ILE A 711 -21.45 -9.68 19.28
N SER A 712 -22.67 -10.18 19.48
CA SER A 712 -23.55 -10.58 18.39
C SER A 712 -24.41 -9.40 17.91
N LEU A 713 -24.77 -9.41 16.64
CA LEU A 713 -25.74 -8.52 16.01
C LEU A 713 -26.75 -9.36 15.26
N ASP A 714 -28.04 -9.23 15.61
CA ASP A 714 -29.13 -9.84 14.86
C ASP A 714 -29.26 -9.14 13.50
N ARG A 715 -29.54 -9.93 12.48
CA ARG A 715 -29.82 -9.45 11.12
C ARG A 715 -31.23 -9.87 10.76
N TRP A 716 -31.89 -9.06 9.94
CA TRP A 716 -33.32 -9.27 9.62
C TRP A 716 -33.47 -9.37 8.12
N THR A 717 -34.34 -10.32 7.70
CA THR A 717 -34.73 -10.46 6.30
C THR A 717 -36.03 -9.69 6.10
N VAL A 718 -36.04 -8.77 5.16
CA VAL A 718 -37.20 -7.98 4.74
C VAL A 718 -37.63 -8.47 3.36
N ILE A 719 -38.84 -9.05 3.30
CA ILE A 719 -39.37 -9.69 2.08
C ILE A 719 -40.54 -8.84 1.59
N PHE A 720 -40.48 -8.41 0.35
CA PHE A 720 -41.55 -7.66 -0.31
C PHE A 720 -42.29 -8.55 -1.31
N HIS A 721 -43.61 -8.72 -1.12
CA HIS A 721 -44.49 -9.42 -2.06
C HIS A 721 -45.42 -8.40 -2.71
N GLN A 722 -45.44 -8.33 -4.03
CA GLN A 722 -46.40 -7.49 -4.79
C GLN A 722 -47.75 -8.22 -4.92
N ASN A 723 -48.87 -7.47 -4.95
CA ASN A 723 -50.16 -8.03 -5.19
C ASN A 723 -50.32 -8.36 -6.69
N GLU A 724 -50.64 -9.63 -7.01
CA GLU A 724 -50.77 -10.16 -8.37
C GLU A 724 -51.80 -9.46 -9.26
N LYS A 725 -52.70 -8.67 -8.70
CA LYS A 725 -53.83 -8.06 -9.45
C LYS A 725 -53.46 -6.85 -10.32
N GLU A 726 -52.32 -6.22 -10.11
CA GLU A 726 -51.88 -5.07 -10.92
C GLU A 726 -50.78 -5.41 -11.94
N ALA A 727 -50.18 -6.61 -11.89
CA ALA A 727 -49.20 -7.07 -12.83
C ALA A 727 -49.78 -7.36 -14.24
N ASP A 728 -51.08 -7.69 -14.34
CA ASP A 728 -51.73 -8.01 -15.61
C ASP A 728 -52.08 -6.78 -16.46
N GLU A 729 -52.38 -5.64 -15.87
CA GLU A 729 -52.68 -4.41 -16.65
C GLU A 729 -51.41 -3.76 -17.24
N THR A 730 -50.26 -3.89 -16.64
CA THR A 730 -49.01 -3.33 -17.15
C THR A 730 -48.38 -4.23 -18.24
N LYS A 731 -48.66 -5.52 -18.26
CA LYS A 731 -48.22 -6.45 -19.31
C LYS A 731 -48.98 -6.25 -20.65
N MET A 732 -50.15 -5.66 -20.64
CA MET A 732 -50.95 -5.48 -21.85
C MET A 732 -50.46 -4.32 -22.79
N TYR A 733 -49.53 -3.49 -22.35
CA TYR A 733 -48.96 -2.40 -23.14
C TYR A 733 -47.53 -2.65 -23.67
N LEU A 734 -46.90 -3.82 -23.40
CA LEU A 734 -45.51 -4.10 -23.76
C LEU A 734 -45.29 -5.35 -24.63
N ASP A 735 -46.35 -6.05 -25.05
CA ASP A 735 -46.24 -7.22 -25.94
C ASP A 735 -46.30 -6.82 -27.40
N ASN A 736 -45.18 -6.31 -27.91
CA ASN A 736 -44.76 -6.41 -29.30
C ASN A 736 -43.24 -6.37 -29.41
N GLU A 737 -42.57 -7.46 -29.01
CA GLU A 737 -41.35 -7.97 -29.67
C GLU A 737 -40.88 -9.23 -28.96
N MET A 738 -40.92 -10.29 -29.68
CA MET A 738 -40.44 -11.65 -29.56
C MET A 738 -39.16 -11.85 -28.73
N SER A 739 -39.27 -12.50 -27.58
CA SER A 739 -38.18 -13.37 -27.08
C SER A 739 -38.71 -14.35 -26.03
N THR A 740 -38.46 -15.61 -26.26
CA THR A 740 -38.62 -16.73 -25.33
C THR A 740 -37.74 -16.54 -24.10
N ALA A 741 -38.29 -15.99 -23.03
CA ALA A 741 -37.71 -16.00 -21.71
C ALA A 741 -38.65 -16.73 -20.76
N THR A 742 -38.15 -17.74 -20.10
CA THR A 742 -38.78 -18.44 -18.98
C THR A 742 -39.19 -17.41 -17.92
N THR A 743 -40.50 -17.25 -17.74
CA THR A 743 -41.12 -16.46 -16.69
C THR A 743 -40.74 -17.06 -15.34
N SER A 744 -39.94 -16.34 -14.50
CA SER A 744 -39.88 -16.59 -13.08
C SER A 744 -41.14 -15.97 -12.45
N GLU A 745 -42.00 -16.79 -11.88
CA GLU A 745 -43.33 -16.45 -11.40
C GLU A 745 -43.38 -15.78 -10.01
N ASP A 746 -42.23 -15.32 -9.45
CA ASP A 746 -42.24 -14.69 -8.12
C ASP A 746 -41.70 -13.26 -8.17
N SER A 747 -42.64 -12.28 -8.13
CA SER A 747 -42.34 -10.84 -7.93
C SER A 747 -41.97 -10.54 -6.45
N THR A 748 -41.06 -11.33 -5.90
CA THR A 748 -40.60 -11.21 -4.50
C THR A 748 -39.18 -10.60 -4.43
N SER A 749 -39.03 -9.48 -3.71
CA SER A 749 -37.74 -8.87 -3.44
C SER A 749 -37.31 -9.10 -2.00
N ILE A 750 -36.06 -9.52 -1.80
CA ILE A 750 -35.54 -9.86 -0.47
C ILE A 750 -34.34 -8.93 -0.16
N PHE A 751 -34.37 -8.31 1.02
CA PHE A 751 -33.30 -7.45 1.54
C PHE A 751 -32.85 -7.90 2.92
N VAL A 752 -31.59 -7.66 3.25
CA VAL A 752 -31.07 -7.88 4.61
C VAL A 752 -30.91 -6.54 5.30
N MET A 753 -31.59 -6.40 6.44
CA MET A 753 -31.52 -5.21 7.30
C MET A 753 -30.59 -5.46 8.48
N ASN A 754 -29.66 -4.56 8.68
CA ASN A 754 -28.72 -4.57 9.81
C ASN A 754 -29.07 -3.48 10.84
N ASN A 755 -29.55 -2.32 10.40
CA ASN A 755 -29.76 -1.14 11.22
C ASN A 755 -31.24 -0.85 11.45
N TYR A 756 -31.98 -0.47 10.42
CA TYR A 756 -33.39 -0.10 10.51
C TYR A 756 -34.12 -0.12 9.16
N PHE A 757 -35.44 -0.27 9.22
CA PHE A 757 -36.35 -0.17 8.10
C PHE A 757 -37.33 0.96 8.32
N GLY A 758 -37.48 1.88 7.37
CA GLY A 758 -38.39 3.03 7.44
C GLY A 758 -39.47 2.99 6.37
N ILE A 759 -40.69 3.42 6.73
CA ILE A 759 -41.83 3.57 5.82
C ILE A 759 -42.42 4.98 5.97
N GLY A 760 -42.71 5.65 4.88
CA GLY A 760 -43.35 6.96 4.86
C GLY A 760 -42.31 8.10 4.86
N ILE A 761 -42.51 9.12 5.72
CA ILE A 761 -41.82 10.42 5.66
C ILE A 761 -40.29 10.30 5.82
N ASP A 762 -39.81 9.34 6.58
CA ASP A 762 -38.36 9.07 6.72
C ASP A 762 -37.75 8.59 5.39
N ALA A 763 -38.39 7.60 4.77
CA ALA A 763 -37.98 7.04 3.49
C ALA A 763 -38.11 8.06 2.33
N ASP A 764 -39.17 8.88 2.35
CA ASP A 764 -39.43 9.93 1.36
C ASP A 764 -38.32 11.02 1.39
N LEU A 765 -37.85 11.40 2.61
CA LEU A 765 -36.73 12.33 2.75
C LEU A 765 -35.39 11.69 2.30
N CYS A 766 -35.21 10.40 2.61
CA CYS A 766 -34.05 9.64 2.19
C CYS A 766 -33.99 9.53 0.66
N LEU A 767 -35.13 9.31 -0.01
CA LEU A 767 -35.27 9.23 -1.46
C LEU A 767 -34.87 10.56 -2.16
N ASP A 768 -35.37 11.70 -1.66
CA ASP A 768 -34.98 13.01 -2.20
C ASP A 768 -33.46 13.24 -2.07
N PHE A 769 -32.89 12.85 -0.94
CA PHE A 769 -31.45 13.00 -0.72
C PHE A 769 -30.63 12.10 -1.67
N HIS A 770 -31.12 10.87 -1.90
CA HIS A 770 -30.48 9.91 -2.81
C HIS A 770 -30.48 10.43 -4.25
N MET A 771 -31.63 10.87 -4.75
CA MET A 771 -31.77 11.48 -6.09
C MET A 771 -30.88 12.71 -6.28
N ALA A 772 -30.85 13.62 -5.29
CA ALA A 772 -29.99 14.79 -5.36
C ALA A 772 -28.49 14.46 -5.38
N ARG A 773 -28.07 13.37 -4.73
CA ARG A 773 -26.70 12.86 -4.73
C ARG A 773 -26.34 12.23 -6.08
N GLU A 774 -27.26 11.52 -6.71
CA GLU A 774 -27.08 10.93 -8.04
C GLU A 774 -27.00 12.01 -9.14
N GLU A 775 -27.85 13.01 -9.09
CA GLU A 775 -27.83 14.14 -10.04
C GLU A 775 -26.54 14.97 -9.96
N ASN A 776 -25.97 15.14 -8.77
CA ASN A 776 -24.83 16.02 -8.53
C ASN A 776 -23.79 15.42 -7.58
N PRO A 777 -23.14 14.30 -7.90
CA PRO A 777 -22.23 13.60 -7.00
C PRO A 777 -21.05 14.47 -6.55
N ASP A 778 -20.59 15.39 -7.39
CA ASP A 778 -19.47 16.31 -7.08
C ASP A 778 -19.76 17.29 -5.93
N LYS A 779 -21.03 17.55 -5.62
CA LYS A 779 -21.42 18.45 -4.50
C LYS A 779 -21.38 17.76 -3.13
N PHE A 780 -21.38 16.44 -3.10
CA PHE A 780 -21.48 15.65 -1.86
C PHE A 780 -20.12 15.19 -1.30
N ASN A 781 -19.11 16.06 -1.36
CA ASN A 781 -17.72 15.80 -1.02
C ASN A 781 -17.38 15.90 0.47
N SER A 782 -18.31 16.30 1.34
CA SER A 782 -18.06 16.53 2.76
C SER A 782 -19.22 16.06 3.62
N ARG A 783 -18.94 15.35 4.72
CA ARG A 783 -19.96 14.91 5.68
C ARG A 783 -20.81 16.06 6.25
N LEU A 784 -20.19 17.20 6.55
CA LEU A 784 -20.90 18.38 7.07
C LEU A 784 -21.83 18.96 6.00
N HIS A 785 -21.37 19.04 4.77
CA HIS A 785 -22.18 19.49 3.65
C HIS A 785 -23.37 18.55 3.41
N ASN A 786 -23.15 17.24 3.39
CA ASN A 786 -24.18 16.23 3.21
C ASN A 786 -25.29 16.33 4.30
N LYS A 787 -24.90 16.51 5.58
CA LYS A 787 -25.85 16.74 6.66
C LYS A 787 -26.63 18.05 6.49
N SER A 788 -25.97 19.11 6.00
CA SER A 788 -26.62 20.39 5.72
C SER A 788 -27.65 20.29 4.58
N VAL A 789 -27.33 19.51 3.53
CA VAL A 789 -28.27 19.24 2.43
C VAL A 789 -29.48 18.44 2.91
N TYR A 790 -29.24 17.37 3.70
CA TYR A 790 -30.32 16.58 4.30
C TYR A 790 -31.27 17.44 5.15
N PHE A 791 -30.73 18.32 5.99
CA PHE A 791 -31.50 19.27 6.79
C PHE A 791 -32.31 20.27 5.95
N LYS A 792 -31.71 20.81 4.87
CA LYS A 792 -32.40 21.68 3.90
C LYS A 792 -33.58 20.99 3.24
N MET A 793 -33.43 19.73 2.86
CA MET A 793 -34.51 18.93 2.27
C MET A 793 -35.67 18.71 3.27
N GLY A 794 -35.33 18.41 4.53
CA GLY A 794 -36.31 18.35 5.60
C GLY A 794 -37.14 19.64 5.74
N LEU A 795 -36.46 20.80 5.70
CA LEU A 795 -37.15 22.09 5.75
C LEU A 795 -38.07 22.33 4.52
N ARG A 796 -37.66 21.90 3.30
CA ARG A 796 -38.51 21.98 2.11
C ARG A 796 -39.79 21.13 2.24
N LYS A 797 -39.68 19.90 2.79
CA LYS A 797 -40.80 19.00 3.01
C LYS A 797 -41.77 19.51 4.07
N MET A 798 -41.37 20.37 5.00
CA MET A 798 -42.29 21.05 5.91
C MET A 798 -43.30 21.90 5.19
N VAL A 799 -42.97 22.41 4.01
CA VAL A 799 -43.86 23.27 3.19
C VAL A 799 -44.71 22.43 2.21
N ASN A 800 -44.23 21.28 1.74
CA ASN A 800 -44.83 20.47 0.68
C ASN A 800 -45.35 19.11 1.23
N ARG A 801 -46.45 19.11 1.98
CA ARG A 801 -46.93 17.99 2.80
C ARG A 801 -47.83 16.97 2.08
N LYS A 802 -47.57 16.45 0.89
CA LYS A 802 -48.59 15.64 0.20
C LYS A 802 -48.46 14.12 0.28
N SER A 803 -47.26 13.55 0.40
CA SER A 803 -47.04 12.11 0.11
C SER A 803 -47.35 11.12 1.25
N CYS A 804 -47.21 11.47 2.52
CA CYS A 804 -47.29 10.48 3.63
C CYS A 804 -48.30 10.86 4.70
N LYS A 805 -49.18 11.82 4.41
CA LYS A 805 -50.19 12.25 5.35
C LYS A 805 -51.18 11.08 5.62
N ASP A 806 -51.50 10.85 6.89
CA ASP A 806 -52.39 9.76 7.33
C ASP A 806 -51.88 8.35 7.00
N LEU A 807 -50.55 8.12 7.05
CA LEU A 807 -49.91 6.80 6.80
C LEU A 807 -50.59 5.66 7.58
N HIS A 808 -51.07 5.91 8.83
CA HIS A 808 -51.75 4.95 9.66
C HIS A 808 -53.04 4.35 9.06
N ARG A 809 -53.55 5.00 7.98
CA ARG A 809 -54.73 4.48 7.23
C ARG A 809 -54.28 3.73 5.97
N MET A 810 -53.07 3.95 5.49
CA MET A 810 -52.49 3.37 4.27
C MET A 810 -51.78 2.05 4.53
N ILE A 811 -51.52 1.69 5.81
CA ILE A 811 -50.84 0.47 6.17
C ILE A 811 -51.54 -0.27 7.31
N LYS A 812 -51.36 -1.59 7.34
CA LYS A 812 -51.73 -2.43 8.49
C LYS A 812 -50.46 -3.10 9.01
N VAL A 813 -50.24 -3.08 10.31
CA VAL A 813 -49.06 -3.66 10.97
C VAL A 813 -49.48 -4.76 11.92
N GLU A 814 -48.93 -5.95 11.74
CA GLU A 814 -49.05 -7.07 12.66
C GLU A 814 -47.69 -7.35 13.28
N VAL A 815 -47.65 -7.55 14.58
CA VAL A 815 -46.43 -7.90 15.32
C VAL A 815 -46.70 -9.18 16.09
N ASP A 816 -45.90 -10.22 15.83
CA ASP A 816 -46.07 -11.58 16.44
C ASP A 816 -47.51 -12.10 16.35
N GLY A 817 -48.14 -11.91 15.17
CA GLY A 817 -49.52 -12.35 14.89
C GLY A 817 -50.62 -11.48 15.49
N LYS A 818 -50.27 -10.34 16.10
CA LYS A 818 -51.27 -9.40 16.65
C LYS A 818 -51.36 -8.15 15.79
N LEU A 819 -52.58 -7.81 15.34
CA LEU A 819 -52.84 -6.56 14.63
C LEU A 819 -52.68 -5.38 15.59
N ILE A 820 -51.84 -4.42 15.24
CA ILE A 820 -51.53 -3.23 16.03
C ILE A 820 -52.40 -2.05 15.55
N THR A 821 -53.07 -1.39 16.47
CA THR A 821 -53.77 -0.14 16.20
C THR A 821 -52.75 1.00 16.14
N LEU A 822 -52.54 1.56 14.96
CA LEU A 822 -51.55 2.64 14.77
C LEU A 822 -52.08 3.98 15.26
N PRO A 823 -51.32 4.78 16.00
CA PRO A 823 -51.64 6.17 16.29
C PRO A 823 -51.53 7.00 14.96
N PRO A 824 -52.04 8.25 14.96
CA PRO A 824 -51.86 9.14 13.80
C PRO A 824 -50.37 9.41 13.55
N VAL A 825 -49.83 8.81 12.47
CA VAL A 825 -48.42 8.92 12.08
C VAL A 825 -48.28 9.17 10.59
N GLU A 826 -47.20 9.86 10.21
CA GLU A 826 -46.75 10.09 8.84
C GLU A 826 -45.52 9.21 8.47
N GLY A 827 -44.94 8.51 9.45
CA GLY A 827 -43.84 7.58 9.28
C GLY A 827 -43.75 6.53 10.35
N ILE A 828 -43.22 5.36 9.99
CA ILE A 828 -42.88 4.29 10.93
C ILE A 828 -41.42 3.93 10.72
N ILE A 829 -40.68 3.77 11.82
CA ILE A 829 -39.29 3.32 11.85
C ILE A 829 -39.23 2.05 12.67
N ILE A 830 -38.69 1.00 12.08
CA ILE A 830 -38.45 -0.31 12.68
C ILE A 830 -36.96 -0.43 12.94
N LEU A 831 -36.58 -0.51 14.21
CA LEU A 831 -35.19 -0.42 14.64
C LEU A 831 -34.69 -1.81 15.07
N ASN A 832 -33.50 -2.18 14.58
CA ASN A 832 -32.66 -3.24 15.13
C ASN A 832 -31.58 -2.63 16.07
N ILE A 833 -31.21 -1.37 15.86
CA ILE A 833 -30.22 -0.64 16.68
C ILE A 833 -30.81 0.69 17.18
N LEU A 834 -30.42 1.12 18.39
CA LEU A 834 -30.91 2.38 18.99
C LEU A 834 -30.13 3.61 18.47
N SER A 835 -29.88 3.65 17.19
CA SER A 835 -29.31 4.81 16.50
C SER A 835 -29.93 4.93 15.13
N TRP A 836 -30.45 6.11 14.81
CA TRP A 836 -31.13 6.42 13.57
C TRP A 836 -30.74 7.83 13.08
N GLY A 837 -30.64 8.00 11.76
CA GLY A 837 -30.45 9.33 11.16
C GLY A 837 -29.22 10.08 11.68
N SER A 838 -28.09 9.42 11.87
CA SER A 838 -26.80 9.95 12.37
C SER A 838 -26.75 10.11 13.91
N GLY A 839 -27.39 9.25 14.66
CA GLY A 839 -27.19 9.14 16.11
C GLY A 839 -28.36 9.52 17.00
N ALA A 840 -29.51 9.82 16.41
CA ALA A 840 -30.74 10.01 17.20
C ALA A 840 -31.25 8.67 17.74
N ASN A 841 -31.92 8.70 18.89
CA ASN A 841 -32.59 7.54 19.46
C ASN A 841 -34.12 7.75 19.43
N PRO A 842 -34.82 7.25 18.41
CA PRO A 842 -36.29 7.41 18.33
C PRO A 842 -37.05 6.70 19.43
N TRP A 843 -36.52 5.58 19.93
CA TRP A 843 -37.13 4.84 21.05
C TRP A 843 -37.11 5.65 22.35
N GLY A 844 -36.13 6.49 22.52
CA GLY A 844 -35.97 7.35 23.69
C GLY A 844 -35.34 6.65 24.90
N PRO A 845 -35.27 7.34 26.06
CA PRO A 845 -34.66 6.80 27.27
C PRO A 845 -35.50 5.67 27.86
N GLU A 846 -34.91 4.89 28.75
CA GLU A 846 -35.61 3.86 29.52
C GLU A 846 -36.76 4.45 30.29
N ARG A 847 -37.93 3.78 30.28
CA ARG A 847 -39.15 4.14 30.99
C ARG A 847 -39.72 2.87 31.58
N GLU A 848 -40.47 3.01 32.67
CA GLU A 848 -41.30 1.95 33.20
C GLU A 848 -42.57 1.86 32.34
N ASP A 849 -42.51 1.05 31.27
CA ASP A 849 -43.62 0.74 30.39
C ASP A 849 -43.70 -0.78 30.13
N ILE A 850 -44.57 -1.19 29.23
CA ILE A 850 -44.80 -2.60 28.90
C ILE A 850 -43.69 -3.22 28.03
N PHE A 851 -42.72 -2.44 27.60
CA PHE A 851 -41.68 -2.86 26.66
C PHE A 851 -40.41 -3.30 27.39
N THR A 852 -39.77 -4.34 26.87
CA THR A 852 -38.48 -4.79 27.37
C THR A 852 -37.37 -3.83 26.99
N ARG A 853 -36.24 -3.88 27.70
CA ARG A 853 -35.07 -3.05 27.35
C ARG A 853 -34.50 -3.47 26.01
N PRO A 854 -34.42 -2.56 25.00
CA PRO A 854 -33.94 -2.89 23.66
C PRO A 854 -32.50 -3.36 23.65
N ASN A 855 -32.25 -4.35 22.79
CA ASN A 855 -30.94 -4.89 22.58
C ASN A 855 -30.82 -5.45 21.14
N HIS A 856 -29.72 -5.19 20.45
CA HIS A 856 -29.50 -5.58 19.06
C HIS A 856 -29.13 -7.07 18.86
N TYR A 857 -29.31 -7.94 19.86
CA TYR A 857 -29.09 -9.39 19.81
C TYR A 857 -30.10 -10.23 20.56
N ASP A 858 -31.28 -9.66 20.92
CA ASP A 858 -32.35 -10.34 21.66
C ASP A 858 -33.44 -10.94 20.76
N GLY A 859 -33.34 -10.72 19.44
CA GLY A 859 -34.34 -11.21 18.49
C GLY A 859 -35.62 -10.42 18.46
N GLN A 860 -35.61 -9.16 18.88
CA GLN A 860 -36.75 -8.24 18.86
C GLN A 860 -36.42 -6.97 18.07
N LEU A 861 -37.41 -6.39 17.44
CA LEU A 861 -37.38 -5.11 16.75
C LEU A 861 -38.22 -4.10 17.48
N GLU A 862 -37.84 -2.84 17.50
CA GLU A 862 -38.58 -1.73 18.06
C GLU A 862 -39.34 -0.99 16.96
N VAL A 863 -40.70 -0.93 17.07
CA VAL A 863 -41.55 -0.19 16.13
C VAL A 863 -41.89 1.18 16.70
N VAL A 864 -41.49 2.24 16.00
CA VAL A 864 -41.63 3.64 16.44
C VAL A 864 -42.39 4.45 15.41
N GLY A 865 -43.36 5.23 15.84
CA GLY A 865 -44.15 6.15 15.02
C GLY A 865 -43.61 7.58 15.05
N VAL A 866 -43.67 8.23 13.91
CA VAL A 866 -43.28 9.64 13.69
C VAL A 866 -44.50 10.39 13.16
N SER A 867 -44.95 11.45 13.87
CA SER A 867 -46.15 12.19 13.52
C SER A 867 -45.95 13.30 12.47
N GLY A 868 -44.73 13.44 11.91
CA GLY A 868 -44.42 14.39 10.84
C GLY A 868 -43.02 14.93 10.93
N VAL A 869 -42.64 15.79 9.95
CA VAL A 869 -41.27 16.35 9.78
C VAL A 869 -40.78 17.10 11.02
N VAL A 870 -41.67 17.88 11.66
CA VAL A 870 -41.29 18.63 12.88
C VAL A 870 -40.96 17.68 14.03
N HIS A 871 -41.76 16.63 14.23
CA HIS A 871 -41.48 15.60 15.21
C HIS A 871 -40.18 14.86 14.91
N MET A 872 -39.94 14.56 13.65
CA MET A 872 -38.67 13.97 13.20
C MET A 872 -37.48 14.84 13.54
N GLY A 873 -37.55 16.16 13.30
CA GLY A 873 -36.51 17.11 13.69
C GLY A 873 -36.31 17.20 15.22
N GLN A 874 -37.38 17.10 16.01
CA GLN A 874 -37.32 17.04 17.48
C GLN A 874 -36.64 15.75 17.97
N ILE A 875 -36.86 14.62 17.30
CA ILE A 875 -36.18 13.35 17.60
C ILE A 875 -34.67 13.47 17.26
N GLN A 876 -34.34 14.04 16.10
CA GLN A 876 -32.95 14.23 15.71
C GLN A 876 -32.16 15.18 16.61
N SER A 877 -32.82 16.20 17.16
CA SER A 877 -32.24 17.13 18.13
C SER A 877 -32.23 16.62 19.57
N GLY A 878 -32.81 15.44 19.81
CA GLY A 878 -32.94 14.85 21.17
C GLY A 878 -33.94 15.57 22.08
N LEU A 879 -34.74 16.49 21.52
CA LEU A 879 -35.77 17.22 22.29
C LEU A 879 -36.99 16.38 22.61
N ARG A 880 -37.28 15.38 21.79
CA ARG A 880 -38.44 14.49 21.94
C ARG A 880 -38.12 13.09 21.45
N SER A 881 -38.71 12.06 21.98
CA SER A 881 -38.69 10.69 21.47
C SER A 881 -39.88 10.42 20.54
N GLY A 882 -39.73 9.41 19.66
CA GLY A 882 -40.84 8.88 18.88
C GLY A 882 -41.92 8.24 19.72
N THR A 883 -43.01 7.91 19.10
CA THR A 883 -44.12 7.18 19.75
C THR A 883 -43.81 5.68 19.71
N ARG A 884 -43.55 5.04 20.83
CA ARG A 884 -43.39 3.57 20.93
C ARG A 884 -44.70 2.89 20.55
N ILE A 885 -44.67 2.02 19.56
CA ILE A 885 -45.87 1.33 19.03
C ILE A 885 -45.87 -0.13 19.46
N ALA A 886 -44.81 -0.86 19.16
CA ALA A 886 -44.71 -2.29 19.43
C ALA A 886 -43.22 -2.73 19.53
N GLN A 887 -43.03 -3.95 20.04
CA GLN A 887 -41.79 -4.67 20.07
C GLN A 887 -42.07 -6.14 19.75
N GLY A 888 -41.28 -6.77 18.88
CA GLY A 888 -41.49 -8.18 18.52
C GLY A 888 -40.50 -8.74 17.50
N GLY A 889 -40.54 -10.04 17.29
CA GLY A 889 -39.62 -10.82 16.49
C GLY A 889 -40.10 -11.14 15.06
N HIS A 890 -41.37 -10.92 14.76
CA HIS A 890 -41.94 -11.16 13.43
C HIS A 890 -42.97 -10.06 13.12
N LEU A 891 -42.70 -9.32 12.04
CA LEU A 891 -43.57 -8.23 11.59
C LEU A 891 -44.13 -8.56 10.19
N ARG A 892 -45.44 -8.30 10.03
CA ARG A 892 -46.17 -8.33 8.77
C ARG A 892 -46.81 -6.98 8.53
N ILE A 893 -46.50 -6.34 7.41
CA ILE A 893 -46.97 -5.00 7.08
C ILE A 893 -47.66 -5.08 5.71
N THR A 894 -48.91 -4.68 5.65
CA THR A 894 -49.66 -4.59 4.39
C THR A 894 -49.67 -3.14 3.93
N LEU A 895 -49.13 -2.87 2.75
CA LEU A 895 -49.19 -1.58 2.10
C LEU A 895 -50.41 -1.54 1.19
N LEU A 896 -51.32 -0.59 1.42
CA LEU A 896 -52.56 -0.45 0.66
C LEU A 896 -52.39 0.44 -0.58
N THR A 897 -51.32 1.17 -0.67
CA THR A 897 -50.94 2.07 -1.77
C THR A 897 -49.43 2.06 -1.92
N ASP A 898 -48.92 2.61 -3.01
CA ASP A 898 -47.47 2.83 -3.23
C ASP A 898 -46.93 3.79 -2.17
N LEU A 899 -45.88 3.39 -1.49
CA LEU A 899 -45.28 4.15 -0.40
C LEU A 899 -43.75 4.19 -0.50
N PRO A 900 -43.11 5.31 -0.13
CA PRO A 900 -41.67 5.36 0.02
C PRO A 900 -41.24 4.49 1.21
N VAL A 901 -40.26 3.63 0.96
CA VAL A 901 -39.64 2.75 1.94
C VAL A 901 -38.11 2.89 1.86
N GLN A 902 -37.44 2.53 2.93
CA GLN A 902 -35.97 2.46 2.94
C GLN A 902 -35.49 1.33 3.87
N VAL A 903 -34.46 0.60 3.46
CA VAL A 903 -33.75 -0.38 4.30
C VAL A 903 -32.30 0.09 4.44
N ASP A 904 -31.82 0.25 5.68
CA ASP A 904 -30.45 0.69 6.01
C ASP A 904 -29.99 1.98 5.31
N GLY A 905 -30.95 2.86 4.90
CA GLY A 905 -30.68 4.13 4.23
C GLY A 905 -30.70 4.05 2.69
N GLU A 906 -31.08 2.90 2.10
CA GLU A 906 -31.31 2.75 0.66
C GLU A 906 -32.81 2.85 0.38
N PRO A 907 -33.29 3.93 -0.27
CA PRO A 907 -34.72 4.22 -0.43
C PRO A 907 -35.24 3.87 -1.82
N TRP A 908 -36.55 3.51 -1.88
CA TRP A 908 -37.30 3.38 -3.14
C TRP A 908 -38.80 3.59 -2.89
N VAL A 909 -39.60 3.62 -3.94
CA VAL A 909 -41.05 3.59 -3.86
C VAL A 909 -41.48 2.14 -4.03
N GLN A 910 -42.10 1.58 -2.97
CA GLN A 910 -42.63 0.21 -2.95
C GLN A 910 -44.10 0.20 -3.38
N PRO A 911 -44.48 -0.59 -4.39
CA PRO A 911 -45.86 -0.79 -4.77
C PRO A 911 -46.69 -1.42 -3.65
N ALA A 912 -48.03 -1.27 -3.74
CA ALA A 912 -48.95 -1.90 -2.83
C ALA A 912 -48.72 -3.41 -2.75
N GLY A 913 -48.70 -3.95 -1.51
CA GLY A 913 -48.39 -5.36 -1.30
C GLY A 913 -48.11 -5.71 0.14
N GLN A 914 -47.48 -6.82 0.39
CA GLN A 914 -47.18 -7.30 1.73
C GLN A 914 -45.68 -7.28 1.99
N VAL A 915 -45.26 -6.76 3.14
CA VAL A 915 -43.87 -6.77 3.62
C VAL A 915 -43.79 -7.66 4.86
N VAL A 916 -42.88 -8.62 4.85
CA VAL A 916 -42.61 -9.49 5.98
C VAL A 916 -41.21 -9.25 6.50
N VAL A 917 -41.08 -8.95 7.78
CA VAL A 917 -39.80 -8.79 8.45
C VAL A 917 -39.62 -9.91 9.46
N LEU A 918 -38.58 -10.72 9.25
CA LEU A 918 -38.30 -11.86 10.11
C LEU A 918 -36.80 -11.95 10.41
N ARG A 919 -36.51 -12.57 11.56
CA ARG A 919 -35.12 -12.76 11.96
C ARG A 919 -34.38 -13.65 10.98
N SER A 920 -33.27 -13.17 10.43
CA SER A 920 -32.42 -13.97 9.57
C SER A 920 -31.72 -15.08 10.36
N ALA A 921 -31.51 -16.23 9.71
CA ALA A 921 -30.65 -17.28 10.23
C ALA A 921 -29.18 -16.83 10.28
N LEU A 922 -28.79 -15.89 9.42
CA LEU A 922 -27.46 -15.31 9.37
C LEU A 922 -27.29 -14.29 10.51
N LYS A 923 -26.28 -14.51 11.35
CA LYS A 923 -25.89 -13.59 12.44
C LYS A 923 -24.58 -12.95 12.10
N ALA A 924 -24.38 -11.70 12.51
CA ALA A 924 -23.09 -11.04 12.42
C ALA A 924 -22.40 -11.03 13.80
N THR A 925 -21.11 -11.28 13.79
CA THR A 925 -20.23 -11.10 14.94
C THR A 925 -19.53 -9.76 14.81
N MET A 926 -19.70 -8.87 15.80
CA MET A 926 -19.19 -7.51 15.76
C MET A 926 -18.15 -7.27 16.87
N LEU A 927 -17.25 -6.34 16.63
CA LEU A 927 -16.33 -5.81 17.64
C LEU A 927 -16.85 -4.49 18.19
N LYS A 928 -17.06 -4.46 19.50
CA LYS A 928 -17.46 -3.25 20.23
C LYS A 928 -16.27 -2.65 20.94
N LYS A 929 -16.04 -1.37 20.75
CA LYS A 929 -14.92 -0.67 21.38
C LYS A 929 -15.09 -0.68 22.91
N SER A 930 -14.06 -1.12 23.63
CA SER A 930 -14.07 -1.22 25.10
C SER A 930 -14.29 0.13 25.77
N LYS A 931 -15.03 0.16 26.88
CA LYS A 931 -15.22 1.36 27.71
C LYS A 931 -13.98 1.75 28.51
N ASN A 932 -13.14 0.79 28.82
CA ASN A 932 -11.97 1.02 29.65
C ASN A 932 -10.95 1.87 28.92
N LYS A 933 -10.94 3.17 29.20
CA LYS A 933 -9.76 4.00 28.96
C LYS A 933 -8.66 3.49 29.90
N ILE A 934 -7.94 2.44 29.50
CA ILE A 934 -6.61 2.17 30.03
C ILE A 934 -5.92 3.53 29.88
N LYS A 935 -5.43 4.12 30.99
CA LYS A 935 -4.63 5.36 30.97
C LYS A 935 -3.44 5.02 30.07
N ARG A 936 -3.61 5.25 28.76
CA ARG A 936 -2.58 5.06 27.75
C ARG A 936 -1.52 6.10 28.09
N ARG A 937 -0.49 5.68 28.81
CA ARG A 937 0.76 6.44 28.86
C ARG A 937 1.20 6.51 27.40
N ASN A 938 1.55 7.69 26.91
CA ASN A 938 2.27 7.91 25.66
C ASN A 938 3.68 7.32 25.78
N THR A 939 3.75 6.04 26.07
CA THR A 939 5.00 5.29 26.18
C THR A 939 5.07 4.39 24.97
N GLU A 940 6.15 4.57 24.27
CA GLU A 940 6.74 3.76 23.23
C GLU A 940 6.42 2.27 23.31
N PRO A 941 6.42 1.54 22.18
CA PRO A 941 6.19 0.10 22.17
C PRO A 941 7.14 -0.58 23.17
N SER A 942 6.57 -1.18 24.22
CA SER A 942 7.34 -1.98 25.18
C SER A 942 7.69 -3.31 24.48
N ILE A 943 8.97 -3.53 24.23
CA ILE A 943 9.48 -4.85 23.90
C ILE A 943 9.44 -5.66 25.21
N PHE A 944 8.54 -6.63 25.30
CA PHE A 944 8.63 -7.66 26.33
C PHE A 944 9.86 -8.52 26.02
N PHE A 945 10.93 -8.35 26.79
CA PHE A 945 11.97 -9.37 26.86
C PHE A 945 11.43 -10.51 27.74
N PRO A 946 11.42 -11.76 27.29
CA PRO A 946 11.22 -12.86 28.21
C PRO A 946 12.36 -12.84 29.24
N ASN A 947 12.01 -12.73 30.51
CA ASN A 947 12.97 -12.86 31.58
C ASN A 947 13.72 -14.18 31.40
N SER A 948 15.05 -14.11 31.30
CA SER A 948 15.91 -15.26 31.47
C SER A 948 15.68 -15.78 32.89
N GLU A 949 14.99 -16.91 33.02
CA GLU A 949 14.95 -17.66 34.27
C GLU A 949 16.38 -18.05 34.63
N SER A 950 16.90 -17.44 35.68
CA SER A 950 18.08 -17.86 36.34
C SER A 950 17.79 -19.20 37.01
N LEU A 951 18.37 -20.26 36.47
CA LEU A 951 18.57 -21.52 37.17
C LEU A 951 19.46 -21.28 38.42
N THR A 952 18.82 -21.15 39.57
CA THR A 952 19.51 -21.38 40.88
C THR A 952 18.77 -22.52 41.58
N GLN A 953 19.50 -23.60 41.74
CA GLN A 953 19.16 -24.77 42.53
C GLN A 953 18.83 -24.39 43.97
N SER A 954 17.76 -24.98 44.49
CA SER A 954 17.47 -25.07 45.92
C SER A 954 18.29 -26.16 46.57
N PRO A 955 18.58 -26.04 47.88
CA PRO A 955 18.56 -27.22 48.72
C PRO A 955 17.45 -27.15 49.78
N ASP A 956 16.97 -28.32 50.09
CA ASP A 956 15.98 -28.76 51.05
C ASP A 956 16.00 -28.10 52.43
N ALA A 957 14.83 -27.93 53.04
CA ALA A 957 14.62 -28.24 54.47
C ALA A 957 13.12 -28.33 54.84
N GLU A 958 12.79 -29.35 55.50
CA GLU A 958 11.53 -29.81 56.06
C GLU A 958 10.93 -28.84 57.10
N SER A 959 9.64 -29.00 57.28
CA SER A 959 8.86 -29.20 58.51
C SER A 959 7.55 -28.39 58.53
N GLY A 960 6.50 -29.14 58.59
CA GLY A 960 5.12 -29.02 58.86
C GLY A 960 4.72 -28.31 60.19
N PRO A 961 3.49 -28.51 60.75
CA PRO A 961 2.24 -27.91 60.30
C PRO A 961 1.66 -26.95 61.39
N LEU A 962 0.84 -26.04 60.96
CA LEU A 962 -0.43 -25.65 61.69
C LEU A 962 -1.28 -24.75 60.79
#